data_f8451a42011e4ae984b8882348ae32cb
#
_entry.id   f8451a42011e4ae984b8882348ae32cb
#
_cell.length_a   1.000
_cell.length_b   1.000
_cell.length_c   1.000
_cell.angle_alpha   90.00
_cell.angle_beta   90.00
_cell.angle_gamma   90.00
#
_symmetry.space_group_name_H-M   'P 1'
#
loop_
_entity.id
_entity.type
_entity.pdbx_description
1 polymer ?
#
loop_
_entity_poly.entity_id
_entity_poly.type
_entity_poly.pdbx_seq_one_letter_code
_entity_poly.pdbx_strand_id
1 'polypeptide(L)'
;MEVRSPNSSLRLFFIISFIVASLLTQAYSSDVNEIITSKIESTDQEETNIIGLNNVEEWPVIRVDFPNRPFPNSLLQDIFDGNNSADDYIAQISSGKSSLNITIVNEIWNSPFPDSYWGTDSSEKRDAGSGSGGAQELASEAINSLFVGMDLSLWDLDNDFVIDRLLVIHSGQPQEQGGPSSAIWSHFSPFQDPIVIGKYTIEHYTMASIYGGLGVIMHEMLHQMGAVDLYDVHSDSTTKNWHGLGDWDIMASGNWIGDGDMPSLPSSSTLNLIGAVDPMVISQTNDLNYTLTPVSQGGSPIMIEIADGEYIWVSLRSNLGFDSGLPGHGVLVEHQDSSFGDLDSNLVNTDPSRPWTKIIEADGNNGLARGIDYGSKGDVFSEDSRFGNTGIQIWDNRGRLVPWSIIISSINDDSAEIFFDYVGDSSLTVSTPRNPIVLLRXEFEFIEVFYDSQDSCDLYVEFQDHVIEIKESNSTYSKIIILNATEQLNDSGTLSGRIGCDGKFGILTHITFEWIVINHRLSSNQIGATIPWDSETIISLFPESNGIGPRTYSISIDGPAGRVSESITSGEYFPGDPIILQINPDGLLEPRMIARGELVIIDSDNIEQRIPIVLTSEGELPFGTLSWVAVPANAISLILILISISIASNYKKD
;
A
#
# COMPACT_ATOMS: atom_id res chain seq x y z
N MET A 1 49.48 -8.68 -33.51
CA MET A 1 49.18 -9.37 -32.23
C MET A 1 48.54 -10.70 -32.61
N GLU A 2 49.26 -11.80 -32.53
CA GLU A 2 48.69 -13.13 -32.78
C GLU A 2 47.83 -13.52 -31.57
N VAL A 3 46.52 -13.64 -31.78
CA VAL A 3 45.60 -14.17 -30.77
C VAL A 3 45.85 -15.68 -30.72
N ARG A 4 46.50 -16.15 -29.66
CA ARG A 4 46.71 -17.60 -29.46
C ARG A 4 45.32 -18.27 -29.36
N SER A 5 45.12 -19.32 -30.17
CA SER A 5 43.91 -20.13 -30.08
C SER A 5 43.81 -20.77 -28.68
N PRO A 6 42.66 -20.81 -28.06
CA PRO A 6 42.50 -21.46 -26.74
C PRO A 6 42.84 -22.96 -26.86
N ASN A 7 43.44 -23.51 -25.80
CA ASN A 7 43.78 -24.94 -25.71
C ASN A 7 42.55 -25.82 -26.00
N SER A 8 42.75 -26.94 -26.65
CA SER A 8 41.68 -27.89 -27.00
C SER A 8 40.88 -28.34 -25.80
N SER A 9 41.50 -28.48 -24.65
CA SER A 9 40.80 -28.81 -23.37
C SER A 9 39.85 -27.70 -22.91
N LEU A 10 40.23 -26.44 -23.11
CA LEU A 10 39.40 -25.30 -22.74
C LEU A 10 38.17 -25.21 -23.66
N ARG A 11 38.37 -25.44 -24.96
CA ARG A 11 37.26 -25.49 -25.94
C ARG A 11 36.27 -26.62 -25.59
N LEU A 12 36.81 -27.81 -25.31
CA LEU A 12 35.98 -28.97 -24.93
C LEU A 12 35.20 -28.66 -23.65
N PHE A 13 35.83 -28.01 -22.67
CA PHE A 13 35.18 -27.58 -21.45
C PHE A 13 33.97 -26.66 -21.74
N PHE A 14 34.13 -25.64 -22.58
CA PHE A 14 33.04 -24.73 -22.94
C PHE A 14 31.90 -25.45 -23.68
N ILE A 15 32.24 -26.35 -24.62
CA ILE A 15 31.22 -27.14 -25.33
C ILE A 15 30.37 -27.93 -24.33
N ILE A 16 31.04 -28.65 -23.42
CA ILE A 16 30.35 -29.44 -22.42
C ILE A 16 29.52 -28.54 -21.50
N SER A 17 30.05 -27.40 -21.06
CA SER A 17 29.36 -26.46 -20.18
C SER A 17 28.10 -25.92 -20.84
N PHE A 18 28.16 -25.51 -22.10
CA PHE A 18 26.97 -24.99 -22.80
C PHE A 18 25.92 -26.07 -23.06
N ILE A 19 26.33 -27.30 -23.33
CA ILE A 19 25.40 -28.43 -23.46
C ILE A 19 24.72 -28.71 -22.13
N VAL A 20 25.50 -28.75 -21.05
CA VAL A 20 24.93 -28.94 -19.69
C VAL A 20 23.96 -27.81 -19.34
N ALA A 21 24.37 -26.57 -19.62
CA ALA A 21 23.49 -25.40 -19.39
C ALA A 21 22.19 -25.52 -20.19
N SER A 22 22.25 -25.92 -21.45
CA SER A 22 21.05 -26.14 -22.27
C SER A 22 20.14 -27.22 -21.68
N LEU A 23 20.71 -28.32 -21.21
CA LEU A 23 19.95 -29.39 -20.57
C LEU A 23 19.30 -28.93 -19.27
N LEU A 24 20.00 -28.10 -18.49
CA LEU A 24 19.46 -27.52 -17.26
C LEU A 24 18.31 -26.53 -17.58
N THR A 25 18.49 -25.69 -18.60
CA THR A 25 17.44 -24.76 -19.06
C THR A 25 16.17 -25.53 -19.42
N GLN A 26 16.30 -26.68 -20.07
CA GLN A 26 15.14 -27.52 -20.40
C GLN A 26 14.55 -28.24 -19.18
N ALA A 27 15.41 -28.71 -18.27
CA ALA A 27 14.97 -29.40 -17.05
C ALA A 27 14.17 -28.46 -16.12
N TYR A 28 14.51 -27.16 -16.15
CA TYR A 28 13.85 -26.11 -15.35
C TYR A 28 13.13 -25.11 -16.26
N SER A 29 12.53 -25.60 -17.34
CA SER A 29 11.93 -24.71 -18.36
C SER A 29 10.81 -23.83 -17.81
N SER A 30 10.00 -24.35 -16.87
CA SER A 30 8.94 -23.56 -16.22
C SER A 30 9.51 -22.35 -15.49
N ASP A 31 10.52 -22.60 -14.64
CA ASP A 31 11.15 -21.55 -13.84
C ASP A 31 11.85 -20.51 -14.73
N VAL A 32 12.54 -21.00 -15.80
CA VAL A 32 13.21 -20.11 -16.77
C VAL A 32 12.20 -19.23 -17.51
N ASN A 33 11.09 -19.81 -17.96
CA ASN A 33 10.04 -19.05 -18.65
C ASN A 33 9.44 -17.99 -17.71
N GLU A 34 9.10 -18.37 -16.48
CA GLU A 34 8.57 -17.45 -15.47
C GLU A 34 9.53 -16.27 -15.20
N ILE A 35 10.83 -16.57 -14.94
CA ILE A 35 11.83 -15.53 -14.68
C ILE A 35 11.96 -14.57 -15.87
N ILE A 36 11.99 -15.11 -17.09
CA ILE A 36 12.13 -14.26 -18.29
C ILE A 36 10.87 -13.41 -18.49
N THR A 37 9.68 -14.01 -18.33
CA THR A 37 8.42 -13.30 -18.50
C THR A 37 8.27 -12.19 -17.45
N SER A 38 8.56 -12.49 -16.18
CA SER A 38 8.49 -11.49 -15.11
C SER A 38 9.49 -10.34 -15.34
N LYS A 39 10.68 -10.66 -15.85
CA LYS A 39 11.68 -9.64 -16.15
C LYS A 39 11.29 -8.77 -17.36
N ILE A 40 10.69 -9.36 -18.38
CA ILE A 40 10.19 -8.58 -19.52
C ILE A 40 9.06 -7.65 -19.06
N GLU A 41 8.19 -8.14 -18.18
CA GLU A 41 7.08 -7.35 -17.62
C GLU A 41 7.56 -6.25 -16.68
N SER A 42 8.66 -6.47 -15.94
CA SER A 42 9.21 -5.47 -15.01
C SER A 42 10.05 -4.38 -15.69
N THR A 43 10.34 -4.50 -16.99
CA THR A 43 11.25 -3.56 -17.67
C THR A 43 10.56 -2.33 -18.26
N ASP A 44 9.26 -2.16 -18.10
CA ASP A 44 8.55 -1.08 -18.80
C ASP A 44 8.02 0.06 -17.90
N GLN A 45 8.36 0.08 -16.61
CA GLN A 45 8.18 1.30 -15.82
C GLN A 45 9.57 1.82 -15.44
N GLU A 46 10.03 2.84 -16.14
CA GLU A 46 11.13 3.65 -15.62
C GLU A 46 10.63 4.24 -14.31
N GLU A 47 11.36 3.99 -13.23
CA GLU A 47 11.04 4.56 -11.93
C GLU A 47 10.97 6.09 -12.10
N THR A 48 9.81 6.66 -11.83
CA THR A 48 9.62 8.11 -11.85
C THR A 48 10.52 8.71 -10.77
N ASN A 49 11.40 9.61 -11.15
CA ASN A 49 12.33 10.23 -10.19
C ASN A 49 11.56 11.30 -9.39
N ILE A 50 11.09 10.95 -8.22
CA ILE A 50 10.36 11.86 -7.33
C ILE A 50 11.28 12.28 -6.20
N ILE A 51 11.52 13.58 -6.08
CA ILE A 51 12.31 14.14 -4.97
C ILE A 51 11.39 14.63 -3.86
N GLY A 52 11.85 14.51 -2.62
CA GLY A 52 11.10 14.94 -1.43
C GLY A 52 10.93 16.46 -1.35
N LEU A 53 10.39 16.92 -0.24
CA LEU A 53 10.14 18.33 0.03
C LEU A 53 11.45 19.13 0.08
N ASN A 54 11.54 20.20 -0.68
CA ASN A 54 12.70 21.08 -0.75
C ASN A 54 12.53 22.32 0.15
N ASN A 55 13.65 22.98 0.45
CA ASN A 55 13.62 24.26 1.20
C ASN A 55 12.88 25.35 0.45
N VAL A 56 12.93 25.31 -0.88
CA VAL A 56 12.14 26.22 -1.74
C VAL A 56 11.45 25.35 -2.80
N GLU A 57 10.16 25.27 -2.70
CA GLU A 57 9.30 24.56 -3.65
C GLU A 57 8.93 25.53 -4.77
N GLU A 58 9.43 25.30 -5.97
CA GLU A 58 9.19 26.12 -7.15
C GLU A 58 8.24 25.40 -8.08
N TRP A 59 7.02 25.90 -8.21
CA TRP A 59 5.94 25.22 -8.94
C TRP A 59 5.43 26.04 -10.10
N PRO A 60 5.54 25.56 -11.36
CA PRO A 60 4.79 26.13 -12.46
C PRO A 60 3.33 25.70 -12.39
N VAL A 61 2.43 26.64 -12.60
CA VAL A 61 0.98 26.37 -12.66
C VAL A 61 0.49 26.68 -14.06
N ILE A 62 0.06 25.66 -14.78
CA ILE A 62 -0.62 25.77 -16.08
C ILE A 62 -2.12 25.87 -15.83
N ARG A 63 -2.77 26.82 -16.51
CA ARG A 63 -4.23 26.97 -16.42
C ARG A 63 -4.89 26.48 -17.71
N VAL A 64 -5.89 25.61 -17.54
CA VAL A 64 -6.65 25.02 -18.65
C VAL A 64 -8.09 25.49 -18.63
N ASP A 65 -8.53 26.05 -19.75
CA ASP A 65 -9.86 26.60 -19.97
C ASP A 65 -10.65 25.71 -20.95
N PHE A 66 -11.92 25.47 -20.66
CA PHE A 66 -12.80 24.69 -21.54
C PHE A 66 -13.88 25.54 -22.17
N PRO A 67 -14.30 25.25 -23.44
CA PRO A 67 -15.35 26.05 -24.10
C PRO A 67 -16.67 26.10 -23.32
N ASN A 68 -16.97 25.07 -22.54
CA ASN A 68 -18.19 24.98 -21.74
C ASN A 68 -18.01 25.48 -20.29
N ARG A 69 -16.77 25.74 -19.86
CA ARG A 69 -16.46 26.16 -18.48
C ARG A 69 -15.27 27.11 -18.48
N PRO A 70 -15.53 28.43 -18.61
CA PRO A 70 -14.45 29.43 -18.62
C PRO A 70 -13.72 29.52 -17.29
N PHE A 71 -12.41 29.69 -17.32
CA PHE A 71 -11.54 29.75 -16.15
C PHE A 71 -11.86 30.95 -15.25
N PRO A 72 -12.13 30.78 -13.96
CA PRO A 72 -12.41 31.89 -13.04
C PRO A 72 -11.11 32.53 -12.55
N ASN A 73 -10.78 33.70 -13.00
CA ASN A 73 -9.51 34.36 -12.69
C ASN A 73 -9.36 34.80 -11.22
N SER A 74 -10.43 34.82 -10.44
CA SER A 74 -10.40 35.35 -9.07
C SER A 74 -10.07 34.33 -7.97
N LEU A 75 -10.14 33.02 -8.24
CA LEU A 75 -10.00 32.02 -7.20
C LEU A 75 -8.54 31.57 -6.95
N LEU A 76 -7.71 31.64 -7.99
CA LEU A 76 -6.39 31.03 -7.97
C LEU A 76 -5.45 31.62 -6.89
N GLN A 77 -5.50 32.96 -6.73
CA GLN A 77 -4.62 33.65 -5.78
C GLN A 77 -4.86 33.20 -4.34
N ASP A 78 -6.11 33.02 -3.96
CA ASP A 78 -6.49 32.70 -2.58
C ASP A 78 -6.07 31.26 -2.19
N ILE A 79 -5.92 30.37 -3.18
CA ILE A 79 -5.47 28.98 -2.92
C ILE A 79 -3.99 28.95 -2.52
N PHE A 80 -3.15 29.78 -3.16
CA PHE A 80 -1.70 29.66 -3.00
C PHE A 80 -1.09 30.63 -2.01
N ASP A 81 -1.76 31.72 -1.67
CA ASP A 81 -1.14 32.86 -0.99
C ASP A 81 -2.04 33.38 0.14
N GLY A 82 -1.48 33.59 1.32
CA GLY A 82 -2.19 34.12 2.48
C GLY A 82 -2.42 33.10 3.58
N ASN A 83 -3.37 33.37 4.45
CA ASN A 83 -3.72 32.49 5.57
C ASN A 83 -4.51 31.28 5.06
N ASN A 84 -4.20 30.12 5.57
CA ASN A 84 -4.82 28.84 5.19
C ASN A 84 -4.70 28.57 3.68
N SER A 85 -3.54 28.91 3.11
CA SER A 85 -3.20 28.70 1.71
C SER A 85 -2.20 27.55 1.57
N ALA A 86 -1.87 27.18 0.34
CA ALA A 86 -0.84 26.18 0.05
C ALA A 86 0.52 26.56 0.65
N ASP A 87 0.90 27.86 0.59
CA ASP A 87 2.16 28.32 1.18
C ASP A 87 2.13 28.16 2.70
N ASP A 88 1.03 28.53 3.35
CA ASP A 88 0.87 28.35 4.80
C ASP A 88 0.90 26.85 5.18
N TYR A 89 0.32 25.99 4.32
CA TYR A 89 0.34 24.53 4.52
C TYR A 89 1.78 23.99 4.46
N ILE A 90 2.53 24.34 3.39
CA ILE A 90 3.94 23.93 3.22
C ILE A 90 4.79 24.44 4.40
N ALA A 91 4.56 25.66 4.84
CA ALA A 91 5.26 26.22 6.01
C ALA A 91 4.95 25.41 7.27
N GLN A 92 3.69 25.00 7.49
CA GLN A 92 3.33 24.22 8.68
C GLN A 92 3.92 22.82 8.66
N ILE A 93 3.84 22.08 7.53
CA ILE A 93 4.39 20.70 7.47
C ILE A 93 5.90 20.67 7.61
N SER A 94 6.60 21.72 7.21
CA SER A 94 8.07 21.82 7.23
C SER A 94 8.62 22.51 8.50
N SER A 95 7.76 22.89 9.44
CA SER A 95 8.16 23.69 10.61
C SER A 95 8.81 25.04 10.19
N GLY A 96 8.34 25.60 9.09
CA GLY A 96 8.85 26.86 8.54
C GLY A 96 10.20 26.74 7.82
N LYS A 97 10.67 25.53 7.56
CA LYS A 97 11.93 25.30 6.82
C LYS A 97 11.76 25.47 5.31
N SER A 98 10.54 25.22 4.80
CA SER A 98 10.23 25.29 3.38
C SER A 98 9.28 26.44 3.09
N SER A 99 9.36 26.97 1.87
CA SER A 99 8.47 28.01 1.34
C SER A 99 8.00 27.59 -0.05
N LEU A 100 6.81 28.02 -0.43
CA LEU A 100 6.21 27.69 -1.72
C LEU A 100 6.21 28.93 -2.65
N ASN A 101 6.83 28.80 -3.80
CA ASN A 101 6.83 29.81 -4.86
C ASN A 101 6.03 29.27 -6.04
N ILE A 102 4.95 29.97 -6.38
CA ILE A 102 4.08 29.58 -7.50
C ILE A 102 4.34 30.50 -8.68
N THR A 103 4.70 29.94 -9.83
CA THR A 103 4.81 30.65 -11.09
C THR A 103 3.60 30.33 -11.98
N ILE A 104 2.60 31.19 -11.97
CA ILE A 104 1.44 31.02 -12.84
C ILE A 104 1.87 31.38 -14.27
N VAL A 105 1.80 30.40 -15.19
CA VAL A 105 2.11 30.64 -16.62
C VAL A 105 1.14 31.67 -17.16
N ASN A 106 1.68 32.71 -17.82
CA ASN A 106 0.91 33.89 -18.20
C ASN A 106 -0.28 33.59 -19.10
N GLU A 107 -0.12 32.68 -20.06
CA GLU A 107 -1.19 32.29 -20.98
C GLU A 107 -2.04 31.18 -20.41
N ILE A 108 -3.34 31.21 -20.68
CA ILE A 108 -4.27 30.13 -20.38
C ILE A 108 -4.36 29.25 -21.63
N TRP A 109 -4.17 27.97 -21.48
CA TRP A 109 -4.37 27.02 -22.57
C TRP A 109 -5.87 26.83 -22.78
N ASN A 110 -6.35 27.14 -23.98
CA ASN A 110 -7.78 27.02 -24.31
C ASN A 110 -8.01 25.69 -25.02
N SER A 111 -8.65 24.75 -24.31
CA SER A 111 -8.97 23.44 -24.87
C SER A 111 -9.88 23.58 -26.10
N PRO A 112 -9.61 22.84 -27.17
CA PRO A 112 -10.53 22.81 -28.32
C PRO A 112 -11.81 22.01 -28.04
N PHE A 113 -11.85 21.26 -26.95
CA PHE A 113 -12.97 20.36 -26.59
C PHE A 113 -13.49 20.67 -25.17
N PRO A 114 -14.75 20.34 -24.88
CA PRO A 114 -15.29 20.49 -23.52
C PRO A 114 -14.58 19.55 -22.51
N ASP A 115 -14.71 19.84 -21.23
CA ASP A 115 -14.14 19.05 -20.13
C ASP A 115 -14.47 17.56 -20.25
N SER A 116 -15.71 17.24 -20.63
CA SER A 116 -16.17 15.86 -20.79
C SER A 116 -15.46 15.06 -21.89
N TYR A 117 -14.84 15.73 -22.85
CA TYR A 117 -14.04 15.05 -23.88
C TYR A 117 -12.81 14.39 -23.25
N TRP A 118 -12.22 15.03 -22.25
CA TRP A 118 -10.97 14.62 -21.61
C TRP A 118 -11.21 13.71 -20.39
N GLY A 119 -12.27 14.00 -19.60
CA GLY A 119 -12.53 13.31 -18.34
C GLY A 119 -13.43 12.09 -18.43
N THR A 120 -13.98 11.74 -19.61
CA THR A 120 -14.90 10.60 -19.71
C THR A 120 -14.21 9.28 -19.29
N ASP A 121 -14.78 8.62 -18.29
CA ASP A 121 -14.30 7.31 -17.83
C ASP A 121 -14.60 6.21 -18.84
N SER A 122 -13.73 5.22 -18.94
CA SER A 122 -14.00 3.94 -19.60
C SER A 122 -14.35 2.89 -18.55
N SER A 123 -14.64 1.68 -19.00
CA SER A 123 -14.86 0.55 -18.09
C SER A 123 -13.58 0.07 -17.39
N GLU A 124 -12.41 0.54 -17.86
CA GLU A 124 -11.11 0.06 -17.39
C GLU A 124 -10.23 1.15 -16.78
N LYS A 125 -10.55 2.43 -17.07
CA LYS A 125 -9.67 3.54 -16.68
C LYS A 125 -10.48 4.82 -16.48
N ARG A 126 -10.20 5.54 -15.39
CA ARG A 126 -10.68 6.90 -15.18
C ARG A 126 -10.03 7.84 -16.19
N ASP A 127 -10.72 8.90 -16.55
CA ASP A 127 -10.22 9.98 -17.43
C ASP A 127 -9.61 9.45 -18.72
N ALA A 128 -10.20 8.37 -19.25
CA ALA A 128 -9.77 7.78 -20.52
C ALA A 128 -10.03 8.69 -21.71
N GLY A 129 -11.01 9.57 -21.56
CA GLY A 129 -11.44 10.52 -22.60
C GLY A 129 -12.32 9.91 -23.67
N SER A 130 -13.01 10.76 -24.41
CA SER A 130 -13.82 10.34 -25.56
C SER A 130 -12.98 10.21 -26.84
N GLY A 131 -11.73 10.68 -26.80
CA GLY A 131 -10.76 10.59 -27.89
C GLY A 131 -9.67 9.57 -27.54
N SER A 132 -8.43 9.92 -27.85
CA SER A 132 -7.27 9.11 -27.49
C SER A 132 -6.48 9.85 -26.39
N GLY A 133 -6.29 9.25 -25.22
CA GLY A 133 -5.37 9.73 -24.20
C GLY A 133 -5.94 10.53 -23.04
N GLY A 134 -7.17 10.98 -23.09
CA GLY A 134 -7.87 11.56 -21.93
C GLY A 134 -7.14 12.72 -21.24
N ALA A 135 -7.15 12.70 -19.89
CA ALA A 135 -6.54 13.75 -19.06
C ALA A 135 -5.02 13.87 -19.29
N GLN A 136 -4.34 12.75 -19.53
CA GLN A 136 -2.90 12.76 -19.82
C GLN A 136 -2.59 13.48 -21.13
N GLU A 137 -3.43 13.28 -22.18
CA GLU A 137 -3.30 13.99 -23.45
C GLU A 137 -3.58 15.49 -23.27
N LEU A 138 -4.59 15.85 -22.45
CA LEU A 138 -4.88 17.24 -22.10
C LEU A 138 -3.64 17.94 -21.51
N ALA A 139 -3.02 17.30 -20.49
CA ALA A 139 -1.80 17.83 -19.88
C ALA A 139 -0.68 17.98 -20.91
N SER A 140 -0.47 16.94 -21.73
CA SER A 140 0.58 16.94 -22.76
C SER A 140 0.38 18.06 -23.79
N GLU A 141 -0.84 18.27 -24.29
CA GLU A 141 -1.13 19.34 -25.25
C GLU A 141 -0.88 20.74 -24.63
N ALA A 142 -1.32 20.94 -23.38
CA ALA A 142 -1.13 22.22 -22.68
C ALA A 142 0.36 22.50 -22.46
N ILE A 143 1.13 21.52 -21.99
CA ILE A 143 2.58 21.63 -21.75
C ILE A 143 3.30 21.96 -23.07
N ASN A 144 3.05 21.19 -24.12
CA ASN A 144 3.69 21.37 -25.41
C ASN A 144 3.35 22.75 -26.03
N SER A 145 2.16 23.27 -25.73
CA SER A 145 1.76 24.59 -26.21
C SER A 145 2.43 25.74 -25.45
N LEU A 146 2.53 25.60 -24.12
CA LEU A 146 2.88 26.71 -23.24
C LEU A 146 4.38 26.77 -22.89
N PHE A 147 5.06 25.62 -22.81
CA PHE A 147 6.45 25.58 -22.34
C PHE A 147 7.49 25.75 -23.45
N VAL A 148 7.09 25.64 -24.73
CA VAL A 148 8.05 25.78 -25.84
C VAL A 148 8.70 27.16 -25.82
N GLY A 149 10.03 27.18 -25.69
CA GLY A 149 10.81 28.43 -25.66
C GLY A 149 10.93 29.06 -24.29
N MET A 150 10.34 28.49 -23.25
CA MET A 150 10.52 28.95 -21.88
C MET A 150 11.82 28.38 -21.28
N ASP A 151 12.34 29.08 -20.29
CA ASP A 151 13.45 28.59 -19.46
C ASP A 151 12.80 27.83 -18.30
N LEU A 152 13.00 26.51 -18.26
CA LEU A 152 12.40 25.63 -17.23
C LEU A 152 13.36 25.36 -16.07
N SER A 153 14.56 25.95 -16.07
CA SER A 153 15.61 25.65 -15.08
C SER A 153 15.20 25.90 -13.62
N LEU A 154 14.20 26.74 -13.39
CA LEU A 154 13.71 27.04 -12.04
C LEU A 154 12.97 25.85 -11.42
N TRP A 155 12.43 24.97 -12.25
CA TRP A 155 11.56 23.85 -11.85
C TRP A 155 12.29 22.48 -11.87
N ASP A 156 13.56 22.48 -12.20
CA ASP A 156 14.53 21.39 -12.11
C ASP A 156 15.29 21.62 -10.79
N LEU A 157 14.73 21.09 -9.68
CA LEU A 157 15.15 21.49 -8.33
C LEU A 157 16.46 20.82 -7.91
N ASP A 158 16.80 19.67 -8.47
CA ASP A 158 18.02 18.93 -8.15
C ASP A 158 19.07 19.00 -9.27
N ASN A 159 18.75 19.65 -10.38
CA ASN A 159 19.63 19.90 -11.53
C ASN A 159 20.00 18.65 -12.34
N ASP A 160 19.05 17.75 -12.54
CA ASP A 160 19.21 16.52 -13.32
C ASP A 160 18.57 16.59 -14.71
N PHE A 161 17.95 17.75 -15.04
CA PHE A 161 17.22 18.03 -16.28
C PHE A 161 15.83 17.38 -16.35
N VAL A 162 15.32 16.87 -15.25
CA VAL A 162 13.92 16.49 -15.10
C VAL A 162 13.18 17.61 -14.36
N ILE A 163 11.97 17.89 -14.78
CA ILE A 163 11.13 18.90 -14.10
C ILE A 163 10.43 18.22 -12.95
N ASP A 164 10.77 18.63 -11.73
CA ASP A 164 10.34 17.98 -10.50
C ASP A 164 8.91 18.31 -10.09
N ARG A 165 8.42 19.48 -10.49
CA ARG A 165 7.11 19.98 -10.05
C ARG A 165 6.33 20.51 -11.24
N LEU A 166 5.05 20.18 -11.31
CA LEU A 166 4.15 20.73 -12.33
C LEU A 166 2.71 20.56 -11.90
N LEU A 167 1.98 21.67 -11.85
CA LEU A 167 0.56 21.65 -11.50
C LEU A 167 -0.27 22.18 -12.68
N VAL A 168 -1.23 21.36 -13.13
CA VAL A 168 -2.20 21.73 -14.17
C VAL A 168 -3.55 21.96 -13.48
N ILE A 169 -4.02 23.19 -13.47
CA ILE A 169 -5.32 23.54 -12.89
C ILE A 169 -6.32 23.78 -14.01
N HIS A 170 -7.42 23.04 -13.98
CA HIS A 170 -8.46 23.16 -14.98
C HIS A 170 -9.75 23.78 -14.43
N SER A 171 -10.57 24.34 -15.33
CA SER A 171 -11.84 25.01 -15.01
C SER A 171 -13.05 24.06 -14.97
N GLY A 172 -12.83 22.75 -15.17
CA GLY A 172 -13.89 21.74 -15.12
C GLY A 172 -14.37 21.46 -13.69
N GLN A 173 -15.57 20.89 -13.57
CA GLN A 173 -16.07 20.43 -12.28
C GLN A 173 -15.25 19.21 -11.81
N PRO A 174 -14.88 19.11 -10.54
CA PRO A 174 -14.13 17.94 -10.06
C PRO A 174 -15.05 16.71 -9.94
N GLN A 175 -14.59 15.57 -10.43
CA GLN A 175 -15.36 14.32 -10.38
C GLN A 175 -15.48 13.84 -8.91
N GLU A 176 -14.42 13.96 -8.14
CA GLU A 176 -14.31 13.51 -6.75
C GLU A 176 -15.27 14.25 -5.80
N GLN A 177 -15.80 15.40 -6.21
CA GLN A 177 -16.81 16.14 -5.44
C GLN A 177 -18.23 15.93 -6.00
N GLY A 178 -18.49 14.78 -6.60
CA GLY A 178 -19.81 14.43 -7.11
C GLY A 178 -20.06 14.92 -8.53
N GLY A 179 -19.03 15.24 -9.27
CA GLY A 179 -19.12 15.49 -10.71
C GLY A 179 -19.51 14.20 -11.45
N PRO A 180 -20.01 14.34 -12.70
CA PRO A 180 -20.35 13.16 -13.50
C PRO A 180 -19.08 12.36 -13.88
N SER A 181 -19.25 11.10 -14.25
CA SER A 181 -18.16 10.23 -14.73
C SER A 181 -17.49 10.70 -16.02
N SER A 182 -17.90 11.84 -16.53
CA SER A 182 -17.24 12.52 -17.65
C SER A 182 -16.45 13.77 -17.19
N ALA A 183 -16.44 14.07 -15.89
CA ALA A 183 -15.60 15.12 -15.31
C ALA A 183 -14.21 14.55 -15.02
N ILE A 184 -13.19 15.40 -15.03
CA ILE A 184 -11.82 14.99 -14.71
C ILE A 184 -11.71 14.78 -13.20
N TRP A 185 -11.15 13.65 -12.79
CA TRP A 185 -10.74 13.35 -11.42
C TRP A 185 -9.39 14.02 -11.16
N SER A 186 -9.24 14.70 -10.05
CA SER A 186 -7.94 15.25 -9.65
C SER A 186 -6.96 14.11 -9.39
N HIS A 187 -5.71 14.25 -9.86
CA HIS A 187 -4.75 13.15 -9.76
C HIS A 187 -3.31 13.62 -9.98
N PHE A 188 -2.38 12.90 -9.41
CA PHE A 188 -0.98 12.83 -9.82
C PHE A 188 -0.83 11.68 -10.81
N SER A 189 -0.05 11.87 -11.89
CA SER A 189 0.18 10.80 -12.85
C SER A 189 1.53 10.95 -13.55
N PRO A 190 2.29 9.85 -13.71
CA PRO A 190 3.42 9.87 -14.64
C PRO A 190 2.90 9.86 -16.09
N PHE A 191 3.68 10.44 -16.99
CA PHE A 191 3.40 10.35 -18.43
C PHE A 191 3.84 8.99 -18.96
N GLN A 192 3.00 8.37 -19.75
CA GLN A 192 3.36 7.13 -20.46
C GLN A 192 4.58 7.35 -21.37
N ASP A 193 4.62 8.50 -22.05
CA ASP A 193 5.76 8.95 -22.85
C ASP A 193 6.19 10.32 -22.30
N PRO A 194 7.34 10.42 -21.60
CA PRO A 194 7.81 11.70 -21.05
C PRO A 194 7.92 12.80 -22.11
N ILE A 195 7.61 14.03 -21.73
CA ILE A 195 7.57 15.18 -22.63
C ILE A 195 8.93 15.88 -22.61
N VAL A 196 9.54 16.07 -23.78
CA VAL A 196 10.86 16.71 -23.88
C VAL A 196 10.71 18.14 -24.39
N ILE A 197 11.10 19.14 -23.58
CA ILE A 197 11.11 20.57 -23.94
C ILE A 197 12.57 21.07 -23.88
N GLY A 198 13.17 21.21 -25.02
CA GLY A 198 14.58 21.62 -25.11
C GLY A 198 15.53 20.57 -24.54
N LYS A 199 16.16 20.84 -23.41
CA LYS A 199 17.01 19.88 -22.70
C LYS A 199 16.34 19.24 -21.50
N TYR A 200 15.10 19.64 -21.18
CA TYR A 200 14.38 19.18 -20.00
C TYR A 200 13.39 18.10 -20.37
N THR A 201 13.19 17.17 -19.45
CA THR A 201 12.18 16.11 -19.53
C THR A 201 11.13 16.35 -18.45
N ILE A 202 9.86 16.15 -18.78
CA ILE A 202 8.75 16.20 -17.85
C ILE A 202 8.18 14.80 -17.80
N GLU A 203 8.34 14.13 -16.65
CA GLU A 203 7.97 12.71 -16.47
C GLU A 203 6.60 12.54 -15.83
N HIS A 204 6.13 13.54 -15.09
CA HIS A 204 4.88 13.47 -14.35
C HIS A 204 4.24 14.85 -14.19
N TYR A 205 3.00 14.85 -13.75
CA TYR A 205 2.23 16.08 -13.51
C TYR A 205 1.19 15.85 -12.43
N THR A 206 0.77 16.91 -11.79
CA THR A 206 -0.42 16.97 -10.96
C THR A 206 -1.52 17.70 -11.71
N MET A 207 -2.74 17.17 -11.71
CA MET A 207 -3.91 17.82 -12.31
C MET A 207 -5.01 17.96 -11.26
N ALA A 208 -5.58 19.15 -11.14
CA ALA A 208 -6.67 19.40 -10.20
C ALA A 208 -7.66 20.42 -10.75
N SER A 209 -8.90 20.33 -10.31
CA SER A 209 -9.90 21.37 -10.60
C SER A 209 -9.67 22.59 -9.71
N ILE A 210 -9.86 23.79 -10.29
CA ILE A 210 -9.87 25.06 -9.53
C ILE A 210 -10.98 25.05 -8.45
N TYR A 211 -11.98 24.20 -8.60
CA TYR A 211 -13.09 24.06 -7.66
C TYR A 211 -12.89 22.91 -6.67
N GLY A 212 -11.75 22.22 -6.73
CA GLY A 212 -11.44 21.08 -5.85
C GLY A 212 -11.17 21.46 -4.39
N GLY A 213 -10.83 22.72 -4.15
CA GLY A 213 -10.44 23.20 -2.82
C GLY A 213 -8.96 22.96 -2.53
N LEU A 214 -8.48 23.60 -1.47
CA LEU A 214 -7.07 23.50 -1.05
C LEU A 214 -6.67 22.05 -0.75
N GLY A 215 -7.56 21.29 -0.08
CA GLY A 215 -7.24 19.93 0.36
C GLY A 215 -6.94 18.99 -0.79
N VAL A 216 -7.75 19.04 -1.87
CA VAL A 216 -7.52 18.21 -3.06
C VAL A 216 -6.22 18.63 -3.75
N ILE A 217 -6.03 19.93 -3.94
CA ILE A 217 -4.83 20.45 -4.62
C ILE A 217 -3.56 20.05 -3.85
N MET A 218 -3.56 20.22 -2.52
CA MET A 218 -2.42 19.87 -1.68
C MET A 218 -2.17 18.37 -1.66
N HIS A 219 -3.24 17.55 -1.60
CA HIS A 219 -3.13 16.08 -1.66
C HIS A 219 -2.35 15.67 -2.94
N GLU A 220 -2.80 16.19 -4.09
CA GLU A 220 -2.17 15.84 -5.37
C GLU A 220 -0.74 16.42 -5.50
N MET A 221 -0.48 17.62 -4.93
CA MET A 221 0.87 18.17 -4.90
C MET A 221 1.82 17.33 -4.05
N LEU A 222 1.33 16.79 -2.92
CA LEU A 222 2.15 15.97 -2.04
C LEU A 222 2.60 14.66 -2.71
N HIS A 223 1.81 14.11 -3.65
CA HIS A 223 2.27 12.97 -4.46
C HIS A 223 3.55 13.30 -5.23
N GLN A 224 3.70 14.50 -5.76
CA GLN A 224 4.95 14.93 -6.43
C GLN A 224 6.11 15.13 -5.44
N MET A 225 5.85 15.04 -4.15
CA MET A 225 6.89 15.09 -3.10
C MET A 225 7.13 13.69 -2.51
N GLY A 226 6.51 12.65 -3.07
CA GLY A 226 6.70 11.26 -2.67
C GLY A 226 5.67 10.72 -1.68
N ALA A 227 4.62 11.48 -1.36
CA ALA A 227 3.56 10.96 -0.52
C ALA A 227 2.73 9.92 -1.29
N VAL A 228 2.17 8.95 -0.56
CA VAL A 228 1.34 7.86 -1.11
C VAL A 228 -0.04 7.88 -0.46
N ASP A 229 -1.03 7.34 -1.15
CA ASP A 229 -2.39 7.23 -0.62
C ASP A 229 -2.44 6.29 0.59
N LEU A 230 -3.05 6.76 1.68
CA LEU A 230 -3.14 6.00 2.93
C LEU A 230 -4.56 5.47 3.17
N TYR A 231 -5.27 5.18 2.09
CA TYR A 231 -6.59 4.55 2.09
C TYR A 231 -6.60 3.41 1.05
N ASP A 232 -7.66 2.63 1.04
CA ASP A 232 -7.80 1.54 0.06
C ASP A 232 -8.17 2.14 -1.32
N VAL A 233 -7.20 2.15 -2.22
CA VAL A 233 -7.38 2.67 -3.59
C VAL A 233 -8.15 1.70 -4.50
N HIS A 234 -8.46 0.48 -4.04
CA HIS A 234 -9.28 -0.50 -4.78
C HIS A 234 -10.78 -0.17 -4.63
N SER A 235 -11.24 0.85 -5.33
CA SER A 235 -12.59 1.40 -5.19
C SER A 235 -13.70 0.49 -5.73
N ASP A 236 -13.37 -0.56 -6.45
CA ASP A 236 -14.36 -1.43 -7.13
C ASP A 236 -14.81 -2.61 -6.26
N SER A 237 -14.31 -2.71 -5.03
CA SER A 237 -14.69 -3.76 -4.10
C SER A 237 -16.17 -3.63 -3.71
N THR A 238 -16.88 -4.76 -3.71
CA THR A 238 -18.26 -4.83 -3.19
C THR A 238 -18.28 -4.99 -1.67
N THR A 239 -17.16 -5.24 -1.05
CA THR A 239 -17.05 -5.33 0.40
C THR A 239 -16.82 -3.93 0.99
N LYS A 240 -17.10 -3.78 2.27
CA LYS A 240 -16.82 -2.53 2.96
C LYS A 240 -15.32 -2.44 3.22
N ASN A 241 -14.72 -1.44 2.67
CA ASN A 241 -13.29 -1.21 2.82
C ASN A 241 -12.99 -0.44 4.10
N TRP A 242 -11.79 -0.60 4.62
CA TRP A 242 -11.30 0.21 5.72
C TRP A 242 -10.98 1.63 5.24
N HIS A 243 -10.82 2.55 6.17
CA HIS A 243 -10.65 3.97 5.82
C HIS A 243 -9.18 4.45 5.92
N GLY A 244 -8.24 3.51 6.00
CA GLY A 244 -6.82 3.88 6.11
C GLY A 244 -6.58 4.72 7.36
N LEU A 245 -5.96 5.88 7.18
CA LEU A 245 -5.76 6.83 8.26
C LEU A 245 -6.94 7.80 8.45
N GLY A 246 -7.96 7.70 7.59
CA GLY A 246 -9.15 8.55 7.71
C GLY A 246 -8.81 10.04 7.69
N ASP A 247 -9.45 10.80 8.57
CA ASP A 247 -9.26 12.25 8.68
C ASP A 247 -7.90 12.64 9.33
N TRP A 248 -7.12 11.66 9.81
CA TRP A 248 -5.84 11.93 10.48
C TRP A 248 -4.71 12.27 9.51
N ASP A 249 -4.90 12.08 8.21
CA ASP A 249 -3.88 12.38 7.20
C ASP A 249 -4.54 12.91 5.92
N ILE A 250 -3.95 13.96 5.35
CA ILE A 250 -4.39 14.53 4.07
C ILE A 250 -4.33 13.47 2.94
N MET A 251 -3.40 12.50 3.04
CA MET A 251 -3.28 11.42 2.04
C MET A 251 -4.32 10.30 2.26
N ALA A 252 -5.32 10.56 3.12
CA ALA A 252 -6.51 9.72 3.28
C ALA A 252 -7.74 10.64 3.18
N SER A 253 -8.66 10.64 4.15
CA SER A 253 -9.86 11.49 4.08
C SER A 253 -9.62 12.90 4.60
N GLY A 254 -8.48 13.16 5.19
CA GLY A 254 -8.15 14.46 5.80
C GLY A 254 -8.15 15.62 4.82
N ASN A 255 -8.04 15.36 3.51
CA ASN A 255 -8.15 16.36 2.46
C ASN A 255 -9.56 16.99 2.39
N TRP A 256 -10.59 16.33 2.93
CA TRP A 256 -11.98 16.80 2.89
C TRP A 256 -12.39 17.63 4.10
N ILE A 257 -11.53 17.78 5.12
CA ILE A 257 -11.88 18.53 6.33
C ILE A 257 -12.18 19.99 5.97
N GLY A 258 -13.25 20.53 6.58
CA GLY A 258 -13.71 21.90 6.32
C GLY A 258 -14.22 22.09 4.89
N ASP A 259 -14.83 21.06 4.32
CA ASP A 259 -15.26 21.04 2.91
C ASP A 259 -14.08 21.23 1.94
N GLY A 260 -12.88 20.79 2.35
CA GLY A 260 -11.65 20.87 1.57
C GLY A 260 -10.85 22.17 1.73
N ASP A 261 -11.30 23.09 2.60
CA ASP A 261 -10.63 24.38 2.82
C ASP A 261 -9.65 24.34 4.00
N MET A 262 -9.74 23.30 4.86
CA MET A 262 -8.88 23.15 6.05
C MET A 262 -8.40 21.70 6.17
N PRO A 263 -7.68 21.19 5.17
CA PRO A 263 -7.23 19.78 5.22
C PRO A 263 -6.33 19.52 6.41
N SER A 264 -6.36 18.31 6.95
CA SER A 264 -5.44 17.93 8.04
C SER A 264 -3.99 17.95 7.55
N LEU A 265 -3.07 18.15 8.49
CA LEU A 265 -1.64 17.94 8.20
C LEU A 265 -1.38 16.44 8.02
N PRO A 266 -0.30 16.08 7.30
CA PRO A 266 0.04 14.67 7.14
C PRO A 266 0.39 14.01 8.49
N SER A 267 0.24 12.71 8.53
CA SER A 267 0.70 11.88 9.65
C SER A 267 2.22 11.88 9.74
N SER A 268 2.75 11.36 10.84
CA SER A 268 4.21 11.33 11.06
C SER A 268 4.93 10.49 10.01
N SER A 269 4.33 9.38 9.61
CA SER A 269 4.89 8.50 8.59
C SER A 269 4.95 9.20 7.23
N THR A 270 3.92 9.95 6.84
CA THR A 270 3.91 10.76 5.60
C THR A 270 4.94 11.89 5.68
N LEU A 271 4.97 12.64 6.79
CA LEU A 271 5.94 13.73 6.98
C LEU A 271 7.38 13.24 6.84
N ASN A 272 7.66 12.06 7.39
CA ASN A 272 9.00 11.45 7.28
C ASN A 272 9.27 10.99 5.84
N LEU A 273 8.27 10.39 5.18
CA LEU A 273 8.40 9.88 3.81
C LEU A 273 8.78 10.99 2.82
N ILE A 274 8.11 12.15 2.93
CA ILE A 274 8.40 13.30 2.05
C ILE A 274 9.60 14.13 2.51
N GLY A 275 10.24 13.78 3.63
CA GLY A 275 11.40 14.51 4.13
C GLY A 275 11.08 15.85 4.81
N ALA A 276 9.83 16.05 5.24
CA ALA A 276 9.37 17.30 5.84
C ALA A 276 9.87 17.50 7.28
N VAL A 277 10.14 16.41 8.00
CA VAL A 277 10.52 16.46 9.40
C VAL A 277 11.76 15.61 9.69
N ASP A 278 12.51 16.02 10.73
CA ASP A 278 13.56 15.21 11.33
C ASP A 278 12.97 14.62 12.63
N PRO A 279 12.63 13.34 12.69
CA PRO A 279 11.99 12.79 13.88
C PRO A 279 12.95 12.71 15.08
N MET A 280 12.38 12.76 16.27
CA MET A 280 13.10 12.50 17.52
C MET A 280 13.16 10.98 17.73
N VAL A 281 14.32 10.38 17.49
CA VAL A 281 14.49 8.92 17.59
C VAL A 281 14.71 8.54 19.06
N ILE A 282 13.87 7.64 19.58
CA ILE A 282 14.02 7.09 20.92
C ILE A 282 14.67 5.71 20.84
N SER A 283 15.78 5.56 21.56
CA SER A 283 16.40 4.27 21.86
C SER A 283 15.62 3.60 23.01
N GLN A 284 15.24 2.36 22.87
CA GLN A 284 14.35 1.64 23.78
C GLN A 284 15.01 1.22 25.12
N THR A 285 16.03 1.89 25.59
CA THR A 285 16.83 1.35 26.70
C THR A 285 16.85 2.21 27.97
N ASN A 286 16.22 3.37 27.99
CA ASN A 286 16.29 4.29 29.14
C ASN A 286 14.98 5.01 29.39
N ASP A 287 14.67 5.20 30.65
CA ASP A 287 13.52 6.01 31.07
C ASP A 287 13.85 7.49 30.84
N LEU A 288 12.96 8.19 30.15
CA LEU A 288 13.15 9.62 29.83
C LEU A 288 11.82 10.36 29.75
N ASN A 289 11.87 11.62 30.05
CA ASN A 289 10.75 12.55 29.80
C ASN A 289 10.99 13.25 28.46
N TYR A 290 9.93 13.42 27.73
CA TYR A 290 9.92 14.14 26.45
C TYR A 290 8.76 15.13 26.44
N THR A 291 8.98 16.27 25.80
CA THR A 291 7.93 17.26 25.54
C THR A 291 7.62 17.22 24.05
N LEU A 292 6.37 16.93 23.71
CA LEU A 292 5.86 17.04 22.34
C LEU A 292 5.28 18.43 22.13
N THR A 293 5.64 19.05 21.02
CA THR A 293 5.00 20.27 20.49
C THR A 293 4.03 19.84 19.38
N PRO A 294 2.90 20.52 19.19
CA PRO A 294 1.98 20.17 18.10
C PRO A 294 2.65 20.21 16.74
N VAL A 295 2.30 19.24 15.86
CA VAL A 295 2.80 19.22 14.48
C VAL A 295 2.50 20.56 13.79
N SER A 296 1.29 21.08 13.99
CA SER A 296 0.85 22.37 13.42
C SER A 296 1.66 23.58 13.92
N GLN A 297 2.47 23.39 14.96
CA GLN A 297 3.35 24.43 15.53
C GLN A 297 4.84 24.09 15.32
N GLY A 298 5.12 23.17 14.38
CA GLY A 298 6.49 22.79 14.04
C GLY A 298 7.08 21.71 14.93
N GLY A 299 6.26 20.98 15.67
CA GLY A 299 6.72 19.88 16.51
C GLY A 299 7.21 18.69 15.72
N SER A 300 8.34 18.11 16.10
CA SER A 300 8.86 16.88 15.51
C SER A 300 8.20 15.67 16.17
N PRO A 301 7.76 14.69 15.39
CA PRO A 301 7.25 13.44 15.97
C PRO A 301 8.38 12.60 16.57
N ILE A 302 8.02 11.75 17.53
CA ILE A 302 8.91 10.73 18.05
C ILE A 302 8.80 9.49 17.16
N MET A 303 9.95 8.87 16.87
CA MET A 303 10.05 7.60 16.14
C MET A 303 10.71 6.56 17.05
N ILE A 304 10.08 5.40 17.18
CA ILE A 304 10.60 4.28 17.97
C ILE A 304 10.61 3.04 17.07
N GLU A 305 11.78 2.54 16.73
CA GLU A 305 11.89 1.30 15.97
C GLU A 305 11.59 0.12 16.91
N ILE A 306 10.59 -0.69 16.58
CA ILE A 306 10.18 -1.84 17.40
C ILE A 306 10.63 -3.17 16.81
N ALA A 307 10.85 -3.20 15.49
CA ALA A 307 11.45 -4.31 14.76
C ALA A 307 12.12 -3.74 13.50
N ASP A 308 12.85 -4.55 12.78
CA ASP A 308 13.54 -4.13 11.55
C ASP A 308 12.53 -3.61 10.52
N GLY A 309 12.57 -2.31 10.26
CA GLY A 309 11.65 -1.62 9.33
C GLY A 309 10.26 -1.34 9.92
N GLU A 310 10.06 -1.58 11.22
CA GLU A 310 8.77 -1.43 11.88
C GLU A 310 8.87 -0.37 12.98
N TYR A 311 8.01 0.64 12.91
CA TYR A 311 8.13 1.86 13.72
C TYR A 311 6.83 2.22 14.41
N ILE A 312 6.95 2.79 15.61
CA ILE A 312 5.86 3.51 16.29
C ILE A 312 6.19 5.00 16.20
N TRP A 313 5.23 5.76 15.70
CA TRP A 313 5.31 7.21 15.63
C TRP A 313 4.39 7.79 16.69
N VAL A 314 4.86 8.84 17.36
CA VAL A 314 4.09 9.53 18.42
C VAL A 314 4.16 11.03 18.13
N SER A 315 3.01 11.65 17.93
CA SER A 315 2.92 13.08 17.62
C SER A 315 1.80 13.73 18.43
N LEU A 316 1.91 15.04 18.63
CA LEU A 316 0.83 15.81 19.26
C LEU A 316 0.00 16.50 18.16
N ARG A 317 -1.28 16.19 18.12
CA ARG A 317 -2.24 16.85 17.23
C ARG A 317 -3.07 17.82 18.10
N SER A 318 -3.21 19.05 17.68
CA SER A 318 -3.83 20.09 18.49
C SER A 318 -4.89 20.88 17.72
N ASN A 319 -5.66 21.70 18.42
CA ASN A 319 -6.69 22.56 17.84
C ASN A 319 -6.08 23.85 17.27
N LEU A 320 -4.99 23.73 16.52
CA LEU A 320 -4.23 24.86 15.98
C LEU A 320 -3.88 24.60 14.52
N GLY A 321 -3.84 25.68 13.73
CA GLY A 321 -3.45 25.59 12.32
C GLY A 321 -4.39 24.69 11.54
N PHE A 322 -3.85 23.98 10.58
CA PHE A 322 -4.64 23.07 9.73
C PHE A 322 -5.21 21.87 10.50
N ASP A 323 -4.64 21.50 11.65
CA ASP A 323 -5.16 20.42 12.50
C ASP A 323 -6.42 20.84 13.28
N SER A 324 -6.84 22.09 13.22
CA SER A 324 -8.00 22.58 13.99
C SER A 324 -9.32 21.89 13.64
N GLY A 325 -9.40 21.30 12.44
CA GLY A 325 -10.59 20.56 11.99
C GLY A 325 -10.58 19.07 12.28
N LEU A 326 -9.54 18.53 12.92
CA LEU A 326 -9.41 17.11 13.21
C LEU A 326 -10.53 16.58 14.10
N PRO A 327 -10.87 15.29 14.00
CA PRO A 327 -11.95 14.71 14.84
C PRO A 327 -11.63 14.71 16.33
N GLY A 328 -10.35 14.83 16.71
CA GLY A 328 -9.90 14.91 18.09
C GLY A 328 -8.52 15.53 18.22
N HIS A 329 -8.16 15.93 19.43
CA HIS A 329 -6.88 16.56 19.75
C HIS A 329 -6.24 15.83 20.92
N GLY A 330 -4.95 15.51 20.78
CA GLY A 330 -4.23 14.68 21.75
C GLY A 330 -2.99 14.05 21.13
N VAL A 331 -2.43 13.08 21.83
CA VAL A 331 -1.27 12.34 21.31
C VAL A 331 -1.78 11.27 20.33
N LEU A 332 -1.39 11.38 19.07
CA LEU A 332 -1.71 10.41 18.02
C LEU A 332 -0.55 9.41 17.92
N VAL A 333 -0.89 8.13 17.81
CA VAL A 333 0.08 7.04 17.73
C VAL A 333 -0.15 6.28 16.44
N GLU A 334 0.92 6.11 15.65
CA GLU A 334 0.88 5.37 14.39
C GLU A 334 1.79 4.15 14.49
N HIS A 335 1.40 3.08 13.84
CA HIS A 335 2.21 1.88 13.68
C HIS A 335 2.49 1.71 12.18
N GLN A 336 3.76 1.79 11.81
CA GLN A 336 4.23 1.68 10.42
C GLN A 336 5.08 0.43 10.26
N ASP A 337 4.88 -0.29 9.15
CA ASP A 337 5.77 -1.37 8.73
C ASP A 337 6.17 -1.12 7.27
N SER A 338 7.42 -0.71 7.07
CA SER A 338 7.95 -0.33 5.76
C SER A 338 8.11 -1.52 4.80
N SER A 339 7.95 -2.74 5.29
CA SER A 339 8.01 -3.95 4.46
C SER A 339 6.66 -4.30 3.82
N PHE A 340 5.59 -3.60 4.18
CA PHE A 340 4.25 -3.83 3.63
C PHE A 340 3.93 -2.81 2.54
N GLY A 341 3.14 -3.25 1.58
CA GLY A 341 2.69 -2.40 0.47
C GLY A 341 3.75 -2.21 -0.61
N ASP A 342 3.37 -1.46 -1.61
CA ASP A 342 4.20 -1.12 -2.78
C ASP A 342 4.15 0.41 -2.96
N LEU A 343 5.20 1.09 -2.49
CA LEU A 343 5.30 2.55 -2.57
C LEU A 343 5.33 3.04 -4.02
N ASP A 344 6.05 2.32 -4.89
CA ASP A 344 6.21 2.71 -6.28
C ASP A 344 4.90 2.66 -7.07
N SER A 345 4.01 1.75 -6.68
CA SER A 345 2.68 1.60 -7.30
C SER A 345 1.58 2.36 -6.55
N ASN A 346 1.91 3.06 -5.47
CA ASN A 346 0.94 3.73 -4.58
C ASN A 346 -0.10 2.75 -4.01
N LEU A 347 0.35 1.53 -3.63
CA LEU A 347 -0.51 0.46 -3.12
C LEU A 347 -0.05 0.04 -1.72
N VAL A 348 -0.07 0.97 -0.77
CA VAL A 348 0.50 0.73 0.56
C VAL A 348 -0.55 0.38 1.61
N ASN A 349 -1.74 0.97 1.55
CA ASN A 349 -2.80 0.76 2.55
C ASN A 349 -4.03 0.07 1.94
N THR A 350 -3.81 -0.85 1.02
CA THR A 350 -4.88 -1.62 0.36
C THR A 350 -5.34 -2.83 1.17
N ASP A 351 -4.56 -3.27 2.15
CA ASP A 351 -4.85 -4.44 2.99
C ASP A 351 -4.87 -4.03 4.47
N PRO A 352 -6.04 -3.97 5.12
CA PRO A 352 -6.12 -3.56 6.52
C PRO A 352 -5.43 -4.52 7.50
N SER A 353 -5.14 -5.76 7.08
CA SER A 353 -4.42 -6.71 7.93
C SER A 353 -2.90 -6.52 7.86
N ARG A 354 -2.42 -5.84 6.83
CA ARG A 354 -0.99 -5.60 6.56
C ARG A 354 -0.76 -4.17 6.07
N PRO A 355 -1.24 -3.16 6.81
CA PRO A 355 -1.11 -1.79 6.34
C PRO A 355 0.34 -1.31 6.44
N TRP A 356 0.75 -0.47 5.50
CA TRP A 356 2.03 0.23 5.59
C TRP A 356 2.06 1.13 6.83
N THR A 357 0.93 1.80 7.12
CA THR A 357 0.77 2.56 8.35
C THR A 357 -0.70 2.54 8.80
N LYS A 358 -0.92 2.57 10.11
CA LYS A 358 -2.25 2.62 10.72
C LYS A 358 -2.23 3.40 12.01
N ILE A 359 -3.38 3.93 12.42
CA ILE A 359 -3.53 4.57 13.73
C ILE A 359 -3.75 3.49 14.80
N ILE A 360 -3.07 3.63 15.92
CA ILE A 360 -3.38 2.86 17.14
C ILE A 360 -4.38 3.70 17.93
N GLU A 361 -5.66 3.32 17.83
CA GLU A 361 -6.75 4.06 18.44
C GLU A 361 -6.72 3.90 19.97
N ALA A 362 -6.76 5.03 20.70
CA ALA A 362 -6.65 5.03 22.17
C ALA A 362 -7.85 4.36 22.84
N ASP A 363 -9.01 4.35 22.20
CA ASP A 363 -10.20 3.67 22.73
C ASP A 363 -10.22 2.17 22.37
N GLY A 364 -9.33 1.70 21.49
CA GLY A 364 -9.23 0.31 21.10
C GLY A 364 -10.36 -0.21 20.20
N ASN A 365 -11.17 0.67 19.65
CA ASN A 365 -12.34 0.29 18.84
C ASN A 365 -11.96 -0.21 17.44
N ASN A 366 -10.79 0.19 16.92
CA ASN A 366 -10.35 -0.09 15.56
C ASN A 366 -11.39 0.36 14.52
N GLY A 367 -11.98 1.55 14.73
CA GLY A 367 -13.04 2.09 13.88
C GLY A 367 -12.60 2.31 12.44
N LEU A 368 -11.39 2.83 12.27
CA LEU A 368 -10.76 3.05 10.95
C LEU A 368 -10.56 1.74 10.21
N ALA A 369 -9.91 0.75 10.87
CA ALA A 369 -9.60 -0.56 10.28
C ALA A 369 -10.86 -1.35 9.92
N ARG A 370 -11.95 -1.11 10.65
CA ARG A 370 -13.24 -1.78 10.41
C ARG A 370 -14.16 -1.00 9.48
N GLY A 371 -13.71 0.16 8.98
CA GLY A 371 -14.51 1.02 8.10
C GLY A 371 -15.78 1.55 8.73
N ILE A 372 -15.76 1.79 10.05
CA ILE A 372 -16.92 2.28 10.81
C ILE A 372 -16.99 3.80 10.75
N ASP A 373 -15.85 4.45 10.87
CA ASP A 373 -15.73 5.91 10.85
C ASP A 373 -14.47 6.34 10.10
N TYR A 374 -14.30 7.63 9.96
CA TYR A 374 -13.13 8.26 9.31
C TYR A 374 -12.17 8.85 10.35
N GLY A 375 -12.33 8.47 11.60
CA GLY A 375 -11.59 8.99 12.72
C GLY A 375 -12.50 9.60 13.77
N SER A 376 -12.11 9.51 15.01
CA SER A 376 -12.91 9.94 16.15
C SER A 376 -12.02 10.57 17.22
N LYS A 377 -12.66 11.31 18.13
CA LYS A 377 -11.94 11.87 19.29
C LYS A 377 -11.40 10.78 20.23
N GLY A 378 -11.88 9.56 20.09
CA GLY A 378 -11.41 8.41 20.87
C GLY A 378 -10.08 7.84 20.41
N ASP A 379 -9.61 8.23 19.23
CA ASP A 379 -8.37 7.68 18.64
C ASP A 379 -7.12 8.26 19.28
N VAL A 380 -7.19 9.49 19.80
CA VAL A 380 -6.04 10.17 20.40
C VAL A 380 -5.94 9.89 21.90
N PHE A 381 -4.73 9.74 22.37
CA PHE A 381 -4.42 9.50 23.78
C PHE A 381 -4.46 10.83 24.55
N SER A 382 -5.15 10.82 25.69
CA SER A 382 -5.33 11.98 26.57
C SER A 382 -4.41 11.88 27.79
N GLU A 383 -4.47 12.90 28.66
CA GLU A 383 -3.75 12.93 29.94
C GLU A 383 -4.10 11.69 30.79
N ASP A 384 -3.12 11.15 31.48
CA ASP A 384 -3.16 9.92 32.29
C ASP A 384 -3.31 8.62 31.48
N SER A 385 -3.44 8.68 30.17
CA SER A 385 -3.48 7.47 29.34
C SER A 385 -2.06 6.91 29.12
N ARG A 386 -2.02 5.63 28.69
CA ARG A 386 -0.75 4.95 28.44
C ARG A 386 -0.88 3.92 27.34
N PHE A 387 0.23 3.67 26.67
CA PHE A 387 0.32 2.65 25.61
C PHE A 387 1.72 2.02 25.57
N GLY A 388 1.83 0.89 24.92
CA GLY A 388 3.09 0.14 24.81
C GLY A 388 2.98 -1.22 25.48
N ASN A 389 3.79 -1.46 26.49
CA ASN A 389 3.72 -2.70 27.29
C ASN A 389 2.47 -2.72 28.17
N THR A 390 2.04 -1.56 28.64
CA THR A 390 0.85 -1.41 29.49
C THR A 390 -0.12 -0.39 28.87
N GLY A 391 -1.38 -0.48 29.24
CA GLY A 391 -2.44 0.34 28.63
C GLY A 391 -2.90 -0.28 27.32
N ILE A 392 -3.00 0.51 26.27
CA ILE A 392 -3.19 0.00 24.91
C ILE A 392 -1.89 -0.69 24.50
N GLN A 393 -1.95 -2.00 24.33
CA GLN A 393 -0.75 -2.79 24.08
C GLN A 393 -0.29 -2.63 22.63
N ILE A 394 1.03 -2.49 22.46
CA ILE A 394 1.67 -2.42 21.15
C ILE A 394 2.50 -3.69 20.94
N TRP A 395 2.20 -4.35 19.84
CA TRP A 395 2.86 -5.58 19.43
C TRP A 395 3.50 -5.36 18.06
N ASP A 396 4.69 -5.92 17.85
CA ASP A 396 5.26 -5.94 16.51
C ASP A 396 4.51 -6.99 15.64
N ASN A 397 4.72 -6.97 14.35
CA ASN A 397 4.04 -7.86 13.42
C ASN A 397 4.51 -9.34 13.54
N ARG A 398 5.48 -9.61 14.41
CA ARG A 398 5.91 -10.96 14.79
C ARG A 398 5.27 -11.44 16.09
N GLY A 399 4.41 -10.61 16.69
CA GLY A 399 3.70 -10.91 17.92
C GLY A 399 4.50 -10.72 19.21
N ARG A 400 5.52 -9.84 19.19
CA ARG A 400 6.29 -9.51 20.41
C ARG A 400 5.79 -8.19 20.98
N LEU A 401 5.46 -8.20 22.25
CA LEU A 401 5.05 -7.00 23.00
C LEU A 401 6.28 -6.11 23.21
N VAL A 402 6.12 -4.81 22.96
CA VAL A 402 7.23 -3.87 23.14
C VAL A 402 7.70 -3.81 24.61
N PRO A 403 9.01 -3.61 24.89
CA PRO A 403 9.53 -3.63 26.25
C PRO A 403 9.48 -2.27 26.97
N TRP A 404 8.55 -1.42 26.56
CA TRP A 404 8.42 -0.05 27.08
C TRP A 404 6.94 0.37 27.11
N SER A 405 6.65 1.39 27.91
CA SER A 405 5.35 2.08 27.90
C SER A 405 5.58 3.58 27.80
N ILE A 406 4.65 4.25 27.16
CA ILE A 406 4.58 5.72 27.21
C ILE A 406 3.38 6.11 28.06
N ILE A 407 3.60 7.01 28.97
CA ILE A 407 2.60 7.56 29.88
C ILE A 407 2.48 9.05 29.56
N ILE A 408 1.26 9.52 29.31
CA ILE A 408 1.02 10.94 29.05
C ILE A 408 0.77 11.62 30.38
N SER A 409 1.75 12.42 30.83
CA SER A 409 1.74 13.04 32.17
C SER A 409 0.91 14.32 32.22
N SER A 410 0.86 15.04 31.11
CA SER A 410 0.01 16.23 30.97
C SER A 410 -0.15 16.56 29.48
N ILE A 411 -1.22 17.25 29.16
CA ILE A 411 -1.49 17.67 27.79
C ILE A 411 -2.24 19.01 27.80
N ASN A 412 -1.86 19.89 26.89
CA ASN A 412 -2.57 21.15 26.63
C ASN A 412 -2.43 21.50 25.15
N ASP A 413 -2.97 22.65 24.74
CA ASP A 413 -2.97 23.03 23.31
C ASP A 413 -1.57 23.22 22.74
N ASP A 414 -0.60 23.57 23.56
CA ASP A 414 0.78 23.92 23.11
C ASP A 414 1.80 22.80 23.33
N SER A 415 1.49 21.81 24.17
CA SER A 415 2.48 20.76 24.48
C SER A 415 1.83 19.53 25.14
N ALA A 416 2.52 18.41 25.05
CA ALA A 416 2.24 17.23 25.87
C ALA A 416 3.53 16.76 26.51
N GLU A 417 3.47 16.47 27.81
CA GLU A 417 4.58 15.85 28.54
C GLU A 417 4.36 14.35 28.56
N ILE A 418 5.33 13.60 28.07
CA ILE A 418 5.26 12.14 28.07
C ILE A 418 6.46 11.56 28.83
N PHE A 419 6.23 10.46 29.50
CA PHE A 419 7.28 9.70 30.18
C PHE A 419 7.43 8.34 29.44
N PHE A 420 8.61 8.12 28.91
CA PHE A 420 9.00 6.85 28.31
C PHE A 420 9.56 5.98 29.43
N ASP A 421 8.86 4.88 29.73
CA ASP A 421 9.15 3.95 30.82
C ASP A 421 9.66 2.63 30.23
N TYR A 422 10.95 2.35 30.35
CA TYR A 422 11.53 1.12 29.84
C TYR A 422 11.35 0.01 30.88
N VAL A 423 10.44 -0.90 30.60
CA VAL A 423 10.12 -2.02 31.50
C VAL A 423 11.07 -3.21 31.34
N GLY A 424 11.97 -3.15 30.38
CA GLY A 424 12.91 -4.23 30.09
C GLY A 424 12.31 -5.29 29.16
N ASP A 425 13.15 -6.17 28.68
CA ASP A 425 12.71 -7.25 27.80
C ASP A 425 11.67 -8.09 28.53
N SER A 426 10.44 -7.99 28.08
CA SER A 426 9.35 -8.83 28.58
C SER A 426 9.69 -10.29 28.27
N SER A 427 9.76 -11.10 29.30
CA SER A 427 10.00 -12.52 29.13
C SER A 427 8.73 -13.27 28.74
N LEU A 428 7.59 -12.57 28.71
CA LEU A 428 6.31 -13.18 28.31
C LEU A 428 6.05 -12.86 26.84
N THR A 429 6.27 -13.84 25.98
CA THR A 429 5.92 -13.75 24.56
C THR A 429 4.60 -14.49 24.35
N VAL A 430 3.60 -13.75 23.84
CA VAL A 430 2.31 -14.35 23.49
C VAL A 430 2.22 -14.39 21.98
N SER A 431 2.23 -15.60 21.43
CA SER A 431 1.96 -15.77 20.00
C SER A 431 0.45 -15.76 19.82
N THR A 432 -0.07 -14.65 19.27
CA THR A 432 -1.49 -14.56 18.97
C THR A 432 -1.71 -14.72 17.48
N PRO A 433 -2.80 -15.36 17.06
CA PRO A 433 -3.20 -15.27 15.66
C PRO A 433 -3.59 -13.84 15.33
N ARG A 434 -3.64 -13.51 14.06
CA ARG A 434 -4.09 -12.18 13.62
C ARG A 434 -5.51 -11.92 14.12
N ASN A 435 -5.78 -10.74 14.59
CA ASN A 435 -7.13 -10.29 14.89
C ASN A 435 -7.79 -9.79 13.60
N PRO A 436 -9.08 -10.09 13.37
CA PRO A 436 -9.90 -11.02 14.13
C PRO A 436 -9.57 -12.49 13.85
N ILE A 437 -9.86 -13.36 14.81
CA ILE A 437 -9.75 -14.82 14.64
C ILE A 437 -10.97 -15.29 13.84
N VAL A 438 -10.74 -15.80 12.64
CA VAL A 438 -11.81 -16.21 11.73
C VAL A 438 -12.08 -17.70 11.91
N LEU A 439 -13.29 -18.03 12.38
CA LEU A 439 -13.71 -19.39 12.66
C LEU A 439 -14.84 -19.80 11.71
N LEU A 440 -14.68 -20.92 11.04
CA LEU A 440 -15.84 -21.54 10.39
C LEU A 440 -16.75 -22.12 11.47
N ARG A 441 -18.04 -21.95 11.33
CA ARG A 441 -18.98 -22.47 12.36
C ARG A 441 -18.71 -23.96 12.63
N UNK A 442 -18.45 -24.16 14.03
CA UNK A 442 -18.14 -25.31 14.44
C UNK A 442 -16.84 -25.68 14.46
N GLU A 443 -16.07 -24.81 14.27
CA GLU A 443 -14.61 -24.99 14.27
C GLU A 443 -14.02 -24.64 15.62
N PHE A 444 -12.78 -25.08 15.85
CA PHE A 444 -12.02 -24.67 17.04
C PHE A 444 -10.75 -23.97 16.57
N GLU A 445 -10.35 -22.92 17.28
CA GLU A 445 -9.02 -22.33 17.12
C GLU A 445 -8.21 -22.55 18.39
N PHE A 446 -6.95 -22.94 18.22
CA PHE A 446 -6.02 -23.20 19.30
C PHE A 446 -5.00 -22.07 19.37
N ILE A 447 -5.02 -21.33 20.46
CA ILE A 447 -4.08 -20.24 20.70
C ILE A 447 -3.09 -20.73 21.73
N GLU A 448 -1.83 -20.89 21.35
CA GLU A 448 -0.79 -21.30 22.29
C GLU A 448 -0.06 -20.07 22.81
N VAL A 449 -0.11 -19.90 24.13
CA VAL A 449 0.54 -18.79 24.83
C VAL A 449 1.88 -19.31 25.36
N PHE A 450 2.95 -18.65 25.00
CA PHE A 450 4.30 -19.04 25.39
C PHE A 450 4.89 -18.07 26.40
N TYR A 451 5.67 -18.59 27.32
CA TYR A 451 6.54 -17.84 28.18
C TYR A 451 7.98 -18.08 27.74
N ASP A 452 8.63 -17.05 27.26
CA ASP A 452 10.01 -17.12 26.79
C ASP A 452 10.95 -16.47 27.81
N SER A 453 11.42 -17.26 28.77
CA SER A 453 12.38 -16.83 29.77
C SER A 453 13.30 -17.98 30.16
N GLN A 454 14.49 -17.65 30.58
CA GLN A 454 15.41 -18.62 31.17
C GLN A 454 15.00 -19.03 32.59
N ASP A 455 14.13 -18.27 33.23
CA ASP A 455 13.61 -18.57 34.57
C ASP A 455 12.24 -19.25 34.46
N SER A 456 12.01 -20.25 35.30
CA SER A 456 10.72 -20.95 35.32
C SER A 456 9.60 -20.08 35.88
N CYS A 457 8.44 -20.15 35.26
CA CYS A 457 7.26 -19.39 35.64
C CYS A 457 6.03 -20.28 35.55
N ASP A 458 5.16 -20.22 36.55
CA ASP A 458 3.86 -20.87 36.49
C ASP A 458 2.90 -19.94 35.74
N LEU A 459 2.74 -20.19 34.45
CA LEU A 459 1.90 -19.38 33.56
C LEU A 459 0.43 -19.59 33.92
N TYR A 460 -0.31 -18.50 34.13
CA TYR A 460 -1.74 -18.57 34.30
C TYR A 460 -2.45 -17.71 33.24
N VAL A 461 -3.65 -18.15 32.87
CA VAL A 461 -4.48 -17.50 31.85
C VAL A 461 -5.89 -17.39 32.43
N GLU A 462 -6.47 -16.18 32.39
CA GLU A 462 -7.80 -15.91 32.94
C GLU A 462 -8.61 -15.10 31.94
N PHE A 463 -9.73 -15.66 31.49
CA PHE A 463 -10.71 -15.00 30.63
C PHE A 463 -12.09 -15.02 31.31
N GLN A 464 -12.91 -14.05 31.01
CA GLN A 464 -14.19 -13.87 31.70
C GLN A 464 -15.37 -14.63 31.07
N ASP A 465 -15.16 -15.39 30.00
CA ASP A 465 -16.27 -16.04 29.28
C ASP A 465 -16.19 -17.57 29.36
N HIS A 466 -17.35 -18.21 29.33
CA HIS A 466 -17.51 -19.66 29.44
C HIS A 466 -17.28 -20.42 28.12
N VAL A 467 -17.01 -19.71 27.05
CA VAL A 467 -16.86 -20.32 25.72
C VAL A 467 -15.41 -20.78 25.47
N ILE A 468 -14.56 -20.59 26.47
CA ILE A 468 -13.12 -20.87 26.36
C ILE A 468 -12.75 -22.03 27.27
N GLU A 469 -12.04 -22.96 26.72
CA GLU A 469 -11.39 -24.03 27.47
C GLU A 469 -9.89 -23.76 27.50
N ILE A 470 -9.31 -23.75 28.69
CA ILE A 470 -7.87 -23.61 28.88
C ILE A 470 -7.29 -25.00 29.16
N LYS A 471 -6.31 -25.41 28.38
CA LYS A 471 -5.63 -26.70 28.54
C LYS A 471 -4.15 -26.52 28.83
N GLU A 472 -3.64 -27.38 29.67
CA GLU A 472 -2.19 -27.49 29.86
C GLU A 472 -1.57 -28.02 28.57
N SER A 473 -0.51 -27.37 28.12
CA SER A 473 0.27 -27.88 27.01
C SER A 473 1.26 -28.95 27.49
N ASN A 474 1.92 -29.58 26.54
CA ASN A 474 3.00 -30.53 26.84
C ASN A 474 4.29 -29.84 27.31
N SER A 475 4.30 -28.51 27.28
CA SER A 475 5.42 -27.67 27.71
C SER A 475 5.08 -27.00 29.04
N THR A 476 6.05 -26.93 29.94
CA THR A 476 5.91 -26.19 31.20
C THR A 476 5.86 -24.67 30.96
N TYR A 477 6.16 -24.26 29.74
CA TYR A 477 6.27 -22.85 29.37
C TYR A 477 5.15 -22.38 28.45
N SER A 478 4.10 -23.17 28.27
CA SER A 478 2.97 -22.75 27.43
C SER A 478 1.64 -23.26 27.93
N LYS A 479 0.56 -22.55 27.56
CA LYS A 479 -0.82 -22.98 27.76
C LYS A 479 -1.60 -22.83 26.47
N ILE A 480 -2.61 -23.67 26.30
CA ILE A 480 -3.45 -23.65 25.10
C ILE A 480 -4.83 -23.10 25.47
N ILE A 481 -5.24 -22.06 24.78
CA ILE A 481 -6.58 -21.50 24.86
C ILE A 481 -7.37 -22.03 23.65
N ILE A 482 -8.57 -22.53 23.88
CA ILE A 482 -9.41 -23.06 22.81
C ILE A 482 -10.63 -22.16 22.63
N LEU A 483 -10.76 -21.55 21.45
CA LEU A 483 -11.98 -20.88 21.01
C LEU A 483 -12.82 -21.88 20.23
N ASN A 484 -14.08 -22.00 20.59
CA ASN A 484 -14.98 -22.98 20.00
C ASN A 484 -16.20 -22.27 19.39
N ALA A 485 -16.31 -22.30 18.07
CA ALA A 485 -17.39 -21.65 17.31
C ALA A 485 -18.69 -22.48 17.34
N THR A 486 -19.18 -22.76 18.55
CA THR A 486 -20.47 -23.46 18.76
C THR A 486 -21.65 -22.53 18.49
N GLU A 487 -22.87 -23.09 18.53
CA GLU A 487 -24.10 -22.32 18.40
C GLU A 487 -24.29 -21.24 19.50
N GLN A 488 -23.51 -21.34 20.57
CA GLN A 488 -23.60 -20.38 21.69
C GLN A 488 -22.69 -19.17 21.52
N LEU A 489 -21.70 -19.25 20.61
CA LEU A 489 -20.81 -18.14 20.32
C LEU A 489 -21.52 -17.20 19.33
N ASN A 490 -21.55 -15.92 19.61
CA ASN A 490 -22.09 -14.92 18.69
C ASN A 490 -21.26 -14.90 17.40
N ASP A 491 -21.83 -14.40 16.32
CA ASP A 491 -21.16 -14.35 15.03
C ASP A 491 -19.91 -13.45 15.05
N SER A 492 -19.87 -12.49 15.98
CA SER A 492 -18.65 -11.69 16.22
C SER A 492 -18.59 -11.26 17.67
N GLY A 493 -17.41 -10.97 18.15
CA GLY A 493 -17.25 -10.50 19.51
C GLY A 493 -15.81 -10.21 19.88
N THR A 494 -15.64 -9.74 21.12
CA THR A 494 -14.34 -9.43 21.69
C THR A 494 -14.20 -10.16 23.02
N LEU A 495 -13.09 -10.84 23.21
CA LEU A 495 -12.75 -11.54 24.42
C LEU A 495 -11.51 -10.95 25.05
N SER A 496 -11.63 -10.42 26.25
CA SER A 496 -10.51 -9.85 26.99
C SER A 496 -10.15 -10.75 28.17
N GLY A 497 -8.87 -10.89 28.39
CA GLY A 497 -8.37 -11.71 29.49
C GLY A 497 -7.00 -11.25 29.97
N ARG A 498 -6.50 -12.00 30.92
CA ARG A 498 -5.18 -11.74 31.53
C ARG A 498 -4.30 -12.97 31.40
N ILE A 499 -3.06 -12.72 31.05
CA ILE A 499 -2.01 -13.74 31.00
C ILE A 499 -0.90 -13.26 31.93
N GLY A 500 -0.42 -14.14 32.79
CA GLY A 500 0.61 -13.76 33.73
C GLY A 500 1.42 -14.92 34.25
N CYS A 501 2.47 -14.59 34.96
CA CYS A 501 3.31 -15.52 35.71
C CYS A 501 3.09 -15.33 37.19
N ASP A 502 2.69 -16.38 37.89
CA ASP A 502 2.70 -16.40 39.35
C ASP A 502 4.13 -16.63 39.83
N GLY A 503 4.63 -15.72 40.62
CA GLY A 503 5.96 -15.84 41.22
C GLY A 503 6.84 -14.62 41.07
N LYS A 504 8.09 -14.81 40.71
CA LYS A 504 9.18 -13.86 40.79
C LYS A 504 8.94 -12.51 40.06
N PHE A 505 8.05 -12.43 39.10
CA PHE A 505 7.95 -11.25 38.22
C PHE A 505 6.61 -10.51 38.30
N GLY A 506 5.56 -11.14 38.80
CA GLY A 506 4.26 -10.48 39.00
C GLY A 506 3.70 -9.76 37.75
N ILE A 507 4.11 -10.17 36.56
CA ILE A 507 3.73 -9.50 35.32
C ILE A 507 2.36 -9.98 34.90
N LEU A 508 1.44 -9.04 34.78
CA LEU A 508 0.10 -9.28 34.24
C LEU A 508 -0.01 -8.56 32.90
N THR A 509 -0.26 -9.31 31.87
CA THR A 509 -0.50 -8.77 30.54
C THR A 509 -1.98 -8.97 30.20
N HIS A 510 -2.62 -7.89 29.76
CA HIS A 510 -3.97 -7.97 29.21
C HIS A 510 -3.88 -8.33 27.74
N ILE A 511 -4.72 -9.24 27.31
CA ILE A 511 -4.79 -9.65 25.91
C ILE A 511 -6.25 -9.62 25.46
N THR A 512 -6.47 -9.13 24.25
CA THR A 512 -7.81 -9.05 23.66
C THR A 512 -7.80 -9.79 22.33
N PHE A 513 -8.77 -10.70 22.17
CA PHE A 513 -9.00 -11.37 20.90
C PHE A 513 -10.34 -10.92 20.35
N GLU A 514 -10.38 -10.55 19.09
CA GLU A 514 -11.63 -10.39 18.33
C GLU A 514 -11.84 -11.66 17.53
N TRP A 515 -13.11 -12.07 17.43
CA TRP A 515 -13.45 -13.24 16.61
C TRP A 515 -14.62 -12.95 15.71
N ILE A 516 -14.63 -13.65 14.56
CA ILE A 516 -15.75 -13.66 13.63
C ILE A 516 -16.02 -15.09 13.23
N VAL A 517 -17.30 -15.53 13.35
CA VAL A 517 -17.72 -16.85 12.92
C VAL A 517 -18.34 -16.73 11.53
N ILE A 518 -17.74 -17.40 10.56
CA ILE A 518 -18.19 -17.34 9.16
C ILE A 518 -18.92 -18.62 8.78
N ASN A 519 -19.77 -18.54 7.77
CA ASN A 519 -20.56 -19.68 7.29
C ASN A 519 -19.85 -20.47 6.20
N HIS A 520 -18.94 -19.86 5.45
CA HIS A 520 -18.17 -20.56 4.42
C HIS A 520 -16.85 -19.82 4.13
N ARG A 521 -15.86 -20.60 3.67
CA ARG A 521 -14.54 -20.12 3.26
C ARG A 521 -13.91 -21.13 2.28
N LEU A 522 -12.90 -20.72 1.55
CA LEU A 522 -12.11 -21.66 0.75
C LEU A 522 -11.12 -22.39 1.66
N SER A 523 -11.15 -23.72 1.61
CA SER A 523 -10.24 -24.57 2.39
C SER A 523 -8.95 -24.92 1.63
N SER A 524 -8.86 -24.55 0.36
CA SER A 524 -7.71 -24.87 -0.48
C SER A 524 -6.47 -24.09 -0.05
N ASN A 525 -5.36 -24.79 0.08
CA ASN A 525 -4.07 -24.17 0.37
C ASN A 525 -3.33 -23.73 -0.90
N GLN A 526 -3.76 -24.21 -2.05
CA GLN A 526 -3.20 -23.85 -3.35
C GLN A 526 -4.19 -24.25 -4.44
N ILE A 527 -4.29 -23.43 -5.48
CA ILE A 527 -5.10 -23.70 -6.67
C ILE A 527 -4.13 -23.96 -7.82
N GLY A 528 -4.21 -25.17 -8.37
CA GLY A 528 -3.42 -25.53 -9.56
C GLY A 528 -4.36 -25.91 -10.70
N ALA A 529 -4.18 -25.31 -11.88
CA ALA A 529 -5.01 -25.63 -13.04
C ALA A 529 -4.18 -25.64 -14.31
N THR A 530 -4.49 -26.62 -15.18
CA THR A 530 -3.99 -26.64 -16.54
C THR A 530 -5.05 -26.00 -17.43
N ILE A 531 -4.66 -24.99 -18.18
CA ILE A 531 -5.57 -24.17 -18.99
C ILE A 531 -5.16 -24.21 -20.47
N PRO A 532 -6.09 -24.13 -21.41
CA PRO A 532 -5.71 -23.97 -22.81
C PRO A 532 -5.02 -22.61 -23.01
N TRP A 533 -4.01 -22.57 -23.88
CA TRP A 533 -3.24 -21.33 -24.11
C TRP A 533 -3.96 -20.32 -25.00
N ASP A 534 -4.95 -20.79 -25.81
CA ASP A 534 -5.56 -20.02 -26.88
C ASP A 534 -7.08 -19.89 -26.76
N SER A 535 -7.63 -20.20 -25.62
CA SER A 535 -9.09 -20.11 -25.41
C SER A 535 -9.44 -19.95 -23.94
N GLU A 536 -10.57 -19.31 -23.72
CA GLU A 536 -11.11 -19.09 -22.39
C GLU A 536 -11.43 -20.40 -21.68
N THR A 537 -11.27 -20.39 -20.37
CA THR A 537 -11.66 -21.52 -19.52
C THR A 537 -12.23 -20.99 -18.20
N ILE A 538 -12.93 -21.85 -17.48
CA ILE A 538 -13.57 -21.51 -16.21
C ILE A 538 -13.04 -22.45 -15.14
N ILE A 539 -12.58 -21.87 -14.03
CA ILE A 539 -12.22 -22.62 -12.83
C ILE A 539 -13.31 -22.33 -11.78
N SER A 540 -13.93 -23.38 -11.26
CA SER A 540 -14.96 -23.25 -10.22
C SER A 540 -14.39 -23.72 -8.90
N LEU A 541 -14.41 -22.84 -7.90
CA LEU A 541 -13.93 -23.12 -6.55
C LEU A 541 -15.15 -23.21 -5.63
N PHE A 542 -15.20 -24.24 -4.80
CA PHE A 542 -16.33 -24.46 -3.90
C PHE A 542 -15.90 -24.18 -2.46
N PRO A 543 -16.36 -23.09 -1.87
CA PRO A 543 -16.04 -22.81 -0.46
C PRO A 543 -16.56 -23.91 0.47
N GLU A 544 -15.77 -24.20 1.47
CA GLU A 544 -16.20 -25.03 2.60
C GLU A 544 -17.31 -24.29 3.33
N SER A 545 -18.41 -24.95 3.62
CA SER A 545 -19.61 -24.31 4.17
C SER A 545 -20.06 -24.99 5.45
N ASN A 546 -20.40 -24.18 6.44
CA ASN A 546 -20.91 -24.69 7.72
C ASN A 546 -21.86 -23.65 8.31
N GLY A 547 -23.08 -23.66 7.83
CA GLY A 547 -24.09 -22.67 8.18
C GLY A 547 -25.02 -22.39 7.01
N ILE A 548 -25.89 -21.42 7.13
CA ILE A 548 -26.95 -21.16 6.17
C ILE A 548 -26.95 -19.72 5.59
N GLY A 549 -26.16 -18.84 6.16
CA GLY A 549 -26.17 -17.44 5.73
C GLY A 549 -25.27 -17.18 4.52
N PRO A 550 -25.54 -16.12 3.76
CA PRO A 550 -24.65 -15.70 2.68
C PRO A 550 -23.45 -14.92 3.25
N ARG A 551 -22.45 -14.73 2.39
CA ARG A 551 -21.32 -13.85 2.69
C ARG A 551 -20.96 -13.07 1.43
N THR A 552 -20.64 -11.81 1.59
CA THR A 552 -20.24 -10.95 0.48
C THR A 552 -18.71 -10.97 0.37
N TYR A 553 -18.21 -11.18 -0.84
CA TYR A 553 -16.78 -11.21 -1.13
C TYR A 553 -16.41 -10.20 -2.21
N SER A 554 -15.30 -9.52 -2.02
CA SER A 554 -14.50 -8.92 -3.08
C SER A 554 -13.42 -9.94 -3.45
N ILE A 555 -13.25 -10.21 -4.73
CA ILE A 555 -12.36 -11.26 -5.21
C ILE A 555 -11.47 -10.68 -6.30
N SER A 556 -10.15 -10.87 -6.16
CA SER A 556 -9.16 -10.47 -7.16
C SER A 556 -8.09 -11.56 -7.27
N ILE A 557 -7.27 -11.46 -8.30
CA ILE A 557 -6.07 -12.31 -8.42
C ILE A 557 -4.89 -11.37 -8.63
N ASP A 558 -3.94 -11.43 -7.72
CA ASP A 558 -2.70 -10.66 -7.79
C ASP A 558 -1.66 -11.43 -8.61
N GLY A 559 -0.71 -10.69 -9.18
CA GLY A 559 0.41 -11.24 -9.92
C GLY A 559 0.08 -11.63 -11.35
N PRO A 560 1.01 -12.32 -12.03
CA PRO A 560 0.84 -12.71 -13.44
C PRO A 560 -0.43 -13.52 -13.75
N ALA A 561 -0.92 -14.32 -12.80
CA ALA A 561 -2.18 -15.06 -12.97
C ALA A 561 -3.38 -14.11 -13.09
N GLY A 562 -3.32 -12.94 -12.45
CA GLY A 562 -4.36 -11.93 -12.54
C GLY A 562 -4.51 -11.33 -13.94
N ARG A 563 -3.41 -11.24 -14.66
CA ARG A 563 -3.40 -10.66 -16.02
C ARG A 563 -4.13 -11.53 -17.03
N VAL A 564 -4.25 -12.84 -16.76
CA VAL A 564 -4.99 -13.76 -17.62
C VAL A 564 -6.39 -14.04 -17.07
N SER A 565 -6.81 -13.36 -16.01
CA SER A 565 -8.12 -13.50 -15.38
C SER A 565 -8.99 -12.32 -15.82
N GLU A 566 -10.06 -12.58 -16.57
CA GLU A 566 -10.88 -11.51 -17.15
C GLU A 566 -11.88 -10.91 -16.18
N SER A 567 -12.63 -11.74 -15.50
CA SER A 567 -13.58 -11.24 -14.54
C SER A 567 -13.81 -12.25 -13.44
N ILE A 568 -13.88 -11.76 -12.24
CA ILE A 568 -14.23 -12.54 -11.07
C ILE A 568 -15.46 -11.85 -10.48
N THR A 569 -16.49 -12.63 -10.22
CA THR A 569 -17.74 -12.05 -9.74
C THR A 569 -17.61 -11.76 -8.25
N SER A 570 -17.30 -10.52 -7.90
CA SER A 570 -17.45 -10.06 -6.53
C SER A 570 -18.93 -9.90 -6.21
N GLY A 571 -19.33 -10.23 -4.99
CA GLY A 571 -20.74 -10.13 -4.59
C GLY A 571 -21.11 -11.11 -3.49
N GLU A 572 -22.43 -11.38 -3.39
CA GLU A 572 -22.98 -12.21 -2.32
C GLU A 572 -22.98 -13.70 -2.74
N TYR A 573 -22.43 -14.55 -1.90
CA TYR A 573 -22.33 -16.00 -2.08
C TYR A 573 -23.06 -16.73 -0.97
N PHE A 574 -23.91 -17.69 -1.34
CA PHE A 574 -24.57 -18.59 -0.40
C PHE A 574 -23.73 -19.87 -0.22
N PRO A 575 -23.90 -20.59 0.90
CA PRO A 575 -23.21 -21.88 1.07
C PRO A 575 -23.46 -22.82 -0.09
N GLY A 576 -22.39 -23.29 -0.72
CA GLY A 576 -22.45 -24.16 -1.90
C GLY A 576 -22.35 -23.46 -3.24
N ASP A 577 -22.45 -22.14 -3.28
CA ASP A 577 -22.24 -21.38 -4.53
C ASP A 577 -20.76 -21.44 -4.91
N PRO A 578 -20.44 -21.68 -6.19
CA PRO A 578 -19.05 -21.67 -6.63
C PRO A 578 -18.55 -20.25 -6.85
N ILE A 579 -17.30 -20.01 -6.50
CA ILE A 579 -16.55 -18.84 -6.94
C ILE A 579 -16.04 -19.17 -8.36
N ILE A 580 -16.40 -18.35 -9.33
CA ILE A 580 -16.07 -18.58 -10.74
C ILE A 580 -14.90 -17.68 -11.13
N LEU A 581 -13.79 -18.30 -11.52
CA LEU A 581 -12.65 -17.61 -12.10
C LEU A 581 -12.69 -17.81 -13.62
N GLN A 582 -12.89 -16.75 -14.37
CA GLN A 582 -12.87 -16.78 -15.82
C GLN A 582 -11.47 -16.42 -16.30
N ILE A 583 -10.79 -17.38 -16.92
CA ILE A 583 -9.39 -17.27 -17.32
C ILE A 583 -9.33 -17.16 -18.85
N ASN A 584 -8.63 -16.15 -19.33
CA ASN A 584 -8.41 -15.93 -20.76
C ASN A 584 -6.94 -15.64 -21.03
N PRO A 585 -6.15 -16.65 -21.38
CA PRO A 585 -4.71 -16.44 -21.61
C PRO A 585 -4.37 -15.91 -23.00
N ASP A 586 -5.35 -15.61 -23.85
CA ASP A 586 -5.13 -15.28 -25.27
C ASP A 586 -4.14 -14.11 -25.44
N GLY A 587 -3.01 -14.42 -26.04
CA GLY A 587 -1.94 -13.46 -26.32
C GLY A 587 -0.98 -13.22 -25.16
N LEU A 588 -1.26 -13.72 -23.97
CA LEU A 588 -0.45 -13.49 -22.78
C LEU A 588 0.35 -14.72 -22.35
N LEU A 589 -0.18 -15.91 -22.56
CA LEU A 589 0.52 -17.16 -22.25
C LEU A 589 0.73 -17.99 -23.51
N GLU A 590 1.97 -18.35 -23.77
CA GLU A 590 2.33 -19.34 -24.79
C GLU A 590 2.20 -20.75 -24.20
N PRO A 591 2.10 -21.79 -25.02
CA PRO A 591 2.07 -23.17 -24.51
C PRO A 591 3.25 -23.47 -23.58
N ARG A 592 2.97 -24.13 -22.46
CA ARG A 592 3.93 -24.54 -21.42
C ARG A 592 4.43 -23.41 -20.54
N MET A 593 3.87 -22.21 -20.64
CA MET A 593 4.13 -21.15 -19.68
C MET A 593 3.32 -21.35 -18.40
N ILE A 594 3.84 -20.80 -17.31
CA ILE A 594 3.19 -20.86 -16.00
C ILE A 594 2.95 -19.43 -15.54
N ALA A 595 1.70 -19.11 -15.23
CA ALA A 595 1.34 -17.86 -14.56
C ALA A 595 1.07 -18.17 -13.09
N ARG A 596 1.79 -17.50 -12.21
CA ARG A 596 1.61 -17.62 -10.77
C ARG A 596 0.96 -16.34 -10.23
N GLY A 597 0.29 -16.48 -9.09
CA GLY A 597 -0.33 -15.37 -8.42
C GLY A 597 -0.96 -15.79 -7.12
N GLU A 598 -1.74 -14.91 -6.54
CA GLU A 598 -2.53 -15.19 -5.34
C GLU A 598 -3.99 -14.82 -5.60
N LEU A 599 -4.89 -15.74 -5.35
CA LEU A 599 -6.32 -15.44 -5.28
C LEU A 599 -6.58 -14.75 -3.94
N VAL A 600 -7.03 -13.52 -3.98
CA VAL A 600 -7.32 -12.71 -2.80
C VAL A 600 -8.83 -12.61 -2.66
N ILE A 601 -9.34 -13.02 -1.52
CA ILE A 601 -10.76 -12.97 -1.17
C ILE A 601 -10.89 -12.12 0.08
N ILE A 602 -11.63 -11.02 -0.02
CA ILE A 602 -11.89 -10.11 1.10
C ILE A 602 -13.40 -10.09 1.32
N ASP A 603 -13.82 -10.30 2.55
CA ASP A 603 -15.25 -10.31 2.87
C ASP A 603 -15.72 -8.95 3.41
N SER A 604 -17.03 -8.85 3.69
CA SER A 604 -17.65 -7.64 4.22
C SER A 604 -17.15 -7.21 5.61
N ASP A 605 -16.42 -8.06 6.29
CA ASP A 605 -15.80 -7.76 7.58
C ASP A 605 -14.30 -7.47 7.43
N ASN A 606 -13.84 -7.28 6.19
CA ASN A 606 -12.43 -7.05 5.81
C ASN A 606 -11.50 -8.20 6.21
N ILE A 607 -12.04 -9.43 6.23
CA ILE A 607 -11.22 -10.62 6.46
C ILE A 607 -10.66 -11.07 5.13
N GLU A 608 -9.34 -11.09 5.03
CA GLU A 608 -8.62 -11.47 3.82
C GLU A 608 -8.16 -12.92 3.88
N GLN A 609 -8.36 -13.63 2.78
CA GLN A 609 -7.79 -14.96 2.56
C GLN A 609 -6.98 -14.92 1.26
N ARG A 610 -5.71 -15.31 1.32
CA ARG A 610 -4.81 -15.40 0.16
C ARG A 610 -4.49 -16.85 -0.13
N ILE A 611 -4.72 -17.27 -1.38
CA ILE A 611 -4.52 -18.66 -1.82
C ILE A 611 -3.62 -18.63 -3.06
N PRO A 612 -2.42 -19.22 -2.99
CA PRO A 612 -1.55 -19.29 -4.18
C PRO A 612 -2.27 -19.97 -5.36
N ILE A 613 -2.19 -19.35 -6.53
CA ILE A 613 -2.76 -19.88 -7.77
C ILE A 613 -1.65 -20.09 -8.80
N VAL A 614 -1.67 -21.25 -9.46
CA VAL A 614 -0.69 -21.63 -10.49
C VAL A 614 -1.46 -22.12 -11.72
N LEU A 615 -1.38 -21.37 -12.80
CA LEU A 615 -2.02 -21.68 -14.06
C LEU A 615 -0.95 -22.14 -15.06
N THR A 616 -1.06 -23.38 -15.55
CA THR A 616 -0.12 -23.95 -16.51
C THR A 616 -0.80 -24.02 -17.89
N SER A 617 -0.27 -23.32 -18.87
CA SER A 617 -0.85 -23.32 -20.23
C SER A 617 -0.47 -24.58 -21.00
N GLU A 618 -1.44 -25.18 -21.69
CA GLU A 618 -1.19 -26.31 -22.59
C GLU A 618 -1.69 -26.02 -24.00
N GLY A 619 -1.12 -26.70 -24.97
CA GLY A 619 -1.46 -26.56 -26.38
C GLY A 619 -0.27 -26.63 -27.30
N GLU A 620 -0.49 -26.33 -28.55
CA GLU A 620 0.55 -26.27 -29.58
C GLU A 620 0.47 -24.94 -30.32
N LEU A 621 1.63 -24.30 -30.50
CA LEU A 621 1.70 -23.03 -31.20
C LEU A 621 1.26 -23.18 -32.67
N PRO A 622 0.56 -22.19 -33.24
CA PRO A 622 -0.06 -22.34 -34.57
C PRO A 622 0.92 -22.34 -35.73
N PHE A 623 2.18 -22.03 -35.53
CA PHE A 623 3.18 -21.87 -36.60
C PHE A 623 4.17 -23.03 -36.71
N GLY A 624 3.81 -24.21 -36.21
CA GLY A 624 4.62 -25.42 -36.32
C GLY A 624 5.94 -25.36 -35.58
N THR A 625 6.98 -25.99 -36.15
CA THR A 625 8.26 -26.16 -35.46
C THR A 625 9.01 -24.85 -35.16
N LEU A 626 8.72 -23.76 -35.86
CA LEU A 626 9.37 -22.47 -35.60
C LEU A 626 8.80 -21.79 -34.34
N SER A 627 7.55 -22.04 -34.03
CA SER A 627 6.91 -21.48 -32.83
C SER A 627 7.49 -22.05 -31.52
N TRP A 628 8.11 -23.24 -31.60
CA TRP A 628 8.83 -23.81 -30.46
C TRP A 628 9.93 -22.84 -29.93
N VAL A 629 10.52 -22.03 -30.83
CA VAL A 629 11.57 -21.07 -30.46
C VAL A 629 11.02 -19.83 -29.75
N ALA A 630 9.72 -19.57 -29.87
CA ALA A 630 9.08 -18.45 -29.17
C ALA A 630 9.07 -18.64 -27.64
N VAL A 631 9.12 -19.88 -27.17
CA VAL A 631 9.20 -20.18 -25.74
C VAL A 631 10.61 -19.83 -25.23
N PRO A 632 10.77 -18.94 -24.22
CA PRO A 632 12.08 -18.45 -23.77
C PRO A 632 13.10 -19.56 -23.44
N ALA A 633 12.71 -20.59 -22.71
CA ALA A 633 13.59 -21.70 -22.36
C ALA A 633 14.10 -22.43 -23.61
N ASN A 634 13.23 -22.59 -24.63
CA ASN A 634 13.62 -23.24 -25.90
C ASN A 634 14.60 -22.36 -26.70
N ALA A 635 14.34 -21.05 -26.75
CA ALA A 635 15.20 -20.09 -27.42
C ALA A 635 16.61 -20.09 -26.77
N ILE A 636 16.67 -20.02 -25.46
CA ILE A 636 17.93 -20.04 -24.70
C ILE A 636 18.69 -21.36 -24.96
N SER A 637 18.00 -22.50 -24.87
CA SER A 637 18.57 -23.82 -25.13
C SER A 637 19.14 -23.91 -26.54
N LEU A 638 18.41 -23.44 -27.53
CA LEU A 638 18.85 -23.43 -28.94
C LEU A 638 20.11 -22.57 -29.12
N ILE A 639 20.13 -21.37 -28.51
CA ILE A 639 21.29 -20.47 -28.56
C ILE A 639 22.51 -21.17 -27.96
N LEU A 640 22.38 -21.81 -26.81
CA LEU A 640 23.46 -22.52 -26.13
C LEU A 640 24.02 -23.67 -27.00
N ILE A 641 23.12 -24.41 -27.65
CA ILE A 641 23.50 -25.49 -28.60
C ILE A 641 24.25 -24.92 -29.82
N LEU A 642 23.72 -23.81 -30.40
CA LEU A 642 24.35 -23.17 -31.56
C LEU A 642 25.76 -22.66 -31.22
N ILE A 643 25.93 -22.08 -30.02
CA ILE A 643 27.25 -21.67 -29.52
C ILE A 643 28.17 -22.88 -29.42
N SER A 644 27.70 -24.00 -28.88
CA SER A 644 28.45 -25.25 -28.74
C SER A 644 28.93 -25.77 -30.12
N ILE A 645 27.98 -25.76 -31.08
CA ILE A 645 28.26 -26.20 -32.47
C ILE A 645 29.29 -25.25 -33.11
N SER A 646 29.16 -23.94 -32.91
CA SER A 646 30.11 -22.95 -33.45
C SER A 646 31.52 -23.18 -32.91
N ILE A 647 31.65 -23.42 -31.60
CA ILE A 647 32.96 -23.71 -30.97
C ILE A 647 33.51 -25.04 -31.53
N ALA A 648 32.67 -26.06 -31.71
CA ALA A 648 33.07 -27.37 -32.22
C ALA A 648 33.45 -27.31 -33.71
N SER A 649 32.74 -26.52 -34.53
CA SER A 649 33.05 -26.40 -35.97
C SER A 649 34.38 -25.67 -36.20
N ASN A 650 34.68 -24.70 -35.37
CA ASN A 650 35.98 -24.00 -35.43
C ASN A 650 37.15 -24.89 -34.95
N TYR A 651 36.86 -25.98 -34.24
CA TYR A 651 37.85 -26.98 -33.82
C TYR A 651 38.39 -27.79 -34.98
N LYS A 652 37.62 -28.00 -36.05
CA LYS A 652 38.03 -28.79 -37.25
C LYS A 652 38.84 -27.98 -38.28
N LYS A 653 38.94 -26.64 -38.12
CA LYS A 653 39.68 -25.78 -39.06
C LYS A 653 41.10 -25.48 -38.61
N ASP A 654 41.46 -25.80 -37.36
CA ASP A 654 42.84 -25.70 -36.82
C ASP A 654 43.52 -27.07 -36.80
#